data_0318d0c16d4bb7f3cbe77277bb993dd0
#
_entry.id   0318d0c16d4bb7f3cbe77277bb993dd0
#
_cell.length_a   1.000
_cell.length_b   1.000
_cell.length_c   1.000
_cell.angle_alpha   90.00
_cell.angle_beta   90.00
_cell.angle_gamma   90.00
#
_symmetry.space_group_name_H-M   'P 1'
#
loop_
_entity.id
_entity.type
_entity.pdbx_description
1 polymer ?
#
loop_
_entity_poly.entity_id
_entity_poly.type
_entity_poly.pdbx_seq_one_letter_code
_entity_poly.pdbx_strand_id
1 'polypeptide(L)'
;MKKLYFLLFLIPGFACAQIINFPDANFKAKLLMASPDNQIAYSTNVNGYIKIDSNNDGEIQVSEAAQVTYLDVQFSNINSVVGIEFFTNLIQFYCTNNNLSTIDVSGLVNLNYLYLKENNLTQIDVSALVNLKTLDCEGNNLTSLNLSSLTNLENLFVNYNQLTTITFNASGVFKKIHCAGNDLTSLDLSMFPTLTEIYCSNNLLTSLNVANLVNLKMLFCGYNQLTSIDVSDLIALTSLQCFNNLLTSLDLTGLTSVLYFGCHNNLLTTIDFSSLNSVRNISLGNEGFGTVDFSTLNNPDLVVGFDFWGGNQTVLDLSVLPNLLKTSYYYTNLTSVDISQNHNVDEVFFTNNFDLTYVNMKNGKLNSSFFSMCPLLEFVCTDDVETVNVQNQLNNYGLASVVCNSYCTFVPGGNHNTISGTLTLDSNNNGCDAADGFNPNIRLNIVDGLSSGSTFTNADGQYTFYTLAGNFTVSPNIENPSWFTISPNNANFNFTNTNNNSATQNFCITPNGIHPDLEIVIAPVVPSRPGFEAVYKIVYRNKGNQTLSQAYGINFFYNNNLMDLVSTSIVPTSVVSGGISWDYANLQPFESREILVTFNINAPTAANPVNINDVLTFTASILPQAGDENTSDNLYVYNEVVIGSYDPNDITCLEGDVVSPAEIGDYLHYMIRFENTGTAEAENIVVRTEVNPADFDINSLQLLNTSHPVNAKITGNVVEFIFQNILLESGGHGNVLLKVKSKDTLQQGDNVNKRANIYFDYNYPVATNEAETIFQALSNPDFEQDQSISVYPNPTKDKVNVSGDFTLQTVQLYDVQGRLLQTQLANDNQTIIDISVHSNGVYFIKVTSDKGIKVGKIVKE
;
A
#
# COMPACT_ATOMS: atom_id res chain seq x y z
N MET A 1 -116.15 -24.78 42.24
CA MET A 1 -114.75 -25.22 42.34
C MET A 1 -114.22 -25.45 40.89
N LYS A 2 -113.51 -24.46 40.33
CA LYS A 2 -112.86 -24.61 39.01
C LYS A 2 -111.44 -24.26 39.22
N LYS A 3 -110.53 -25.27 38.95
CA LYS A 3 -109.04 -25.07 38.98
C LYS A 3 -108.64 -24.50 37.66
N LEU A 4 -107.94 -23.39 37.64
CA LEU A 4 -107.32 -22.74 36.47
C LEU A 4 -105.91 -23.17 36.47
N TYR A 5 -105.42 -23.85 35.43
CA TYR A 5 -104.02 -24.20 35.14
C TYR A 5 -103.43 -23.06 34.35
N PHE A 6 -102.31 -22.41 34.92
CA PHE A 6 -101.48 -21.44 34.21
C PHE A 6 -100.34 -22.20 33.50
N LEU A 7 -100.42 -22.22 32.22
CA LEU A 7 -99.36 -22.82 31.41
C LEU A 7 -98.27 -21.74 31.16
N LEU A 8 -97.10 -21.95 31.81
CA LEU A 8 -96.00 -21.05 31.61
C LEU A 8 -95.21 -21.48 30.29
N PHE A 9 -95.32 -20.69 29.24
CA PHE A 9 -94.54 -20.84 28.06
C PHE A 9 -93.11 -20.32 28.35
N LEU A 10 -92.11 -21.21 28.53
CA LEU A 10 -90.70 -20.90 28.37
C LEU A 10 -90.44 -20.65 26.94
N ILE A 11 -90.23 -19.38 26.54
CA ILE A 11 -89.66 -19.05 25.27
C ILE A 11 -88.14 -19.15 25.45
N PRO A 12 -87.44 -20.08 24.76
CA PRO A 12 -86.00 -20.03 24.75
C PRO A 12 -85.56 -18.80 23.94
N GLY A 13 -85.11 -17.78 24.69
CA GLY A 13 -84.46 -16.65 24.04
C GLY A 13 -83.23 -17.16 23.30
N PHE A 14 -83.32 -17.29 22.01
CA PHE A 14 -82.14 -17.39 21.19
C PHE A 14 -81.40 -16.08 21.35
N ALA A 15 -80.40 -16.08 22.17
CA ALA A 15 -79.38 -15.03 22.13
C ALA A 15 -78.62 -15.24 20.76
N CYS A 16 -79.15 -14.58 19.72
CA CYS A 16 -78.28 -14.48 18.51
C CYS A 16 -76.99 -13.78 18.92
N ALA A 17 -75.87 -14.49 18.83
CA ALA A 17 -74.53 -13.90 19.00
C ALA A 17 -74.41 -12.76 17.98
N GLN A 18 -74.21 -11.53 18.49
CA GLN A 18 -74.05 -10.39 17.58
C GLN A 18 -72.79 -10.58 16.70
N ILE A 19 -72.96 -10.70 15.38
CA ILE A 19 -71.91 -10.78 14.41
C ILE A 19 -71.27 -9.39 14.23
N ILE A 20 -69.94 -9.32 14.28
CA ILE A 20 -69.14 -8.11 14.05
C ILE A 20 -69.00 -7.85 12.55
N ASN A 21 -69.27 -6.64 12.14
CA ASN A 21 -69.02 -6.21 10.74
C ASN A 21 -67.57 -5.73 10.58
N PHE A 22 -66.83 -6.39 9.73
CA PHE A 22 -65.48 -6.02 9.34
C PHE A 22 -65.45 -5.49 7.90
N PRO A 23 -65.45 -4.18 7.65
CA PRO A 23 -65.47 -3.61 6.29
C PRO A 23 -64.20 -3.93 5.48
N ASP A 24 -63.09 -4.13 6.13
CA ASP A 24 -61.81 -4.48 5.47
C ASP A 24 -61.70 -5.98 5.33
N ALA A 25 -61.67 -6.44 4.07
CA ALA A 25 -61.63 -7.87 3.75
C ALA A 25 -60.33 -8.53 4.19
N ASN A 26 -59.18 -7.80 4.14
CA ASN A 26 -57.87 -8.31 4.57
C ASN A 26 -57.87 -8.48 6.08
N PHE A 27 -58.47 -7.53 6.83
CA PHE A 27 -58.56 -7.64 8.28
C PHE A 27 -59.41 -8.85 8.66
N LYS A 28 -60.61 -8.99 8.12
CA LYS A 28 -61.45 -10.17 8.33
C LYS A 28 -60.75 -11.46 8.00
N ALA A 29 -60.10 -11.52 6.81
CA ALA A 29 -59.41 -12.72 6.37
C ALA A 29 -58.27 -13.10 7.36
N LYS A 30 -57.51 -12.11 7.82
CA LYS A 30 -56.40 -12.33 8.79
C LYS A 30 -56.95 -12.88 10.11
N LEU A 31 -58.06 -12.33 10.64
CA LEU A 31 -58.71 -12.80 11.85
C LEU A 31 -59.18 -14.26 11.72
N LEU A 32 -59.82 -14.61 10.59
CA LEU A 32 -60.30 -15.98 10.28
C LEU A 32 -59.15 -16.99 10.10
N MET A 33 -57.95 -16.54 9.78
CA MET A 33 -56.75 -17.40 9.72
C MET A 33 -56.21 -17.79 11.10
N ALA A 34 -56.63 -17.15 12.18
CA ALA A 34 -56.17 -17.46 13.51
C ALA A 34 -56.44 -18.93 13.87
N SER A 35 -55.44 -19.61 14.40
CA SER A 35 -55.50 -21.01 14.80
C SER A 35 -54.49 -21.30 15.94
N PRO A 36 -54.66 -22.44 16.65
CA PRO A 36 -53.66 -22.85 17.65
C PRO A 36 -52.27 -23.07 17.12
N ASP A 37 -52.13 -23.25 15.81
CA ASP A 37 -50.85 -23.54 15.15
C ASP A 37 -50.10 -22.28 14.64
N ASN A 38 -50.72 -21.08 14.84
CA ASN A 38 -50.09 -19.82 14.42
C ASN A 38 -50.17 -18.77 15.56
N GLN A 39 -49.46 -17.65 15.35
CA GLN A 39 -49.32 -16.59 16.38
C GLN A 39 -50.24 -15.39 16.15
N ILE A 40 -51.40 -15.58 15.51
CA ILE A 40 -52.33 -14.48 15.19
C ILE A 40 -53.12 -14.05 16.40
N ALA A 41 -53.77 -14.97 17.16
CA ALA A 41 -54.60 -14.67 18.31
C ALA A 41 -54.28 -15.58 19.48
N TYR A 42 -54.09 -14.98 20.66
CA TYR A 42 -53.85 -15.72 21.91
C TYR A 42 -54.89 -15.32 22.96
N SER A 43 -55.25 -16.29 23.81
CA SER A 43 -56.16 -16.05 24.93
C SER A 43 -55.54 -16.51 26.26
N THR A 44 -55.51 -15.61 27.24
CA THR A 44 -55.07 -15.89 28.59
C THR A 44 -55.99 -16.89 29.30
N ASN A 45 -57.28 -16.95 28.91
CA ASN A 45 -58.27 -17.84 29.50
C ASN A 45 -57.92 -19.34 29.23
N VAL A 46 -57.37 -19.65 28.05
CA VAL A 46 -56.98 -21.00 27.69
C VAL A 46 -55.43 -21.18 27.72
N ASN A 47 -54.71 -20.11 28.00
CA ASN A 47 -53.24 -20.05 28.02
C ASN A 47 -52.59 -20.58 26.75
N GLY A 48 -53.11 -20.16 25.58
CA GLY A 48 -52.61 -20.61 24.28
C GLY A 48 -53.14 -19.81 23.08
N TYR A 49 -52.56 -20.08 21.90
CA TYR A 49 -53.07 -19.54 20.66
C TYR A 49 -54.42 -20.17 20.34
N ILE A 50 -55.32 -19.40 19.77
CA ILE A 50 -56.72 -19.81 19.55
C ILE A 50 -57.15 -19.55 18.11
N LYS A 51 -58.19 -20.27 17.68
CA LYS A 51 -59.00 -19.90 16.54
C LYS A 51 -60.05 -18.89 17.03
N ILE A 52 -60.16 -17.71 16.39
CA ILE A 52 -61.11 -16.67 16.79
C ILE A 52 -62.52 -17.14 16.43
N ASP A 53 -62.79 -17.52 15.16
CA ASP A 53 -64.02 -18.15 14.68
C ASP A 53 -64.14 -19.55 15.25
N SER A 54 -64.58 -19.67 16.50
CA SER A 54 -64.58 -20.91 17.27
C SER A 54 -65.70 -21.88 16.83
N ASN A 55 -66.78 -21.34 16.27
CA ASN A 55 -67.97 -22.12 15.78
C ASN A 55 -67.84 -22.54 14.29
N ASN A 56 -66.83 -22.04 13.56
CA ASN A 56 -66.53 -22.30 12.12
C ASN A 56 -67.61 -21.82 11.19
N ASP A 57 -68.34 -20.73 11.47
CA ASP A 57 -69.42 -20.19 10.60
C ASP A 57 -68.90 -19.15 9.58
N GLY A 58 -67.60 -18.79 9.65
CA GLY A 58 -66.93 -17.84 8.73
C GLY A 58 -67.22 -16.39 9.16
N GLU A 59 -67.86 -16.19 10.29
CA GLU A 59 -68.07 -14.88 10.90
C GLU A 59 -67.40 -14.83 12.28
N ILE A 60 -67.25 -13.62 12.85
CA ILE A 60 -66.72 -13.46 14.20
C ILE A 60 -67.78 -12.75 15.03
N GLN A 61 -68.17 -13.37 16.13
CA GLN A 61 -69.15 -12.81 17.08
C GLN A 61 -68.44 -12.01 18.17
N VAL A 62 -69.19 -11.10 18.81
CA VAL A 62 -68.70 -10.30 19.94
C VAL A 62 -68.17 -11.17 21.09
N SER A 63 -68.81 -12.33 21.33
CA SER A 63 -68.41 -13.29 22.37
C SER A 63 -67.06 -13.99 22.03
N GLU A 64 -66.75 -14.16 20.76
CA GLU A 64 -65.50 -14.74 20.25
C GLU A 64 -64.35 -13.72 20.31
N ALA A 65 -64.61 -12.50 19.82
CA ALA A 65 -63.65 -11.39 19.89
C ALA A 65 -63.24 -11.10 21.37
N ALA A 66 -64.18 -11.20 22.30
CA ALA A 66 -63.93 -11.00 23.71
C ALA A 66 -63.03 -12.08 24.37
N GLN A 67 -62.72 -13.20 23.70
CA GLN A 67 -61.76 -14.20 24.18
C GLN A 67 -60.29 -13.85 23.88
N VAL A 68 -60.05 -12.93 22.96
CA VAL A 68 -58.74 -12.58 22.48
C VAL A 68 -58.08 -11.57 23.40
N THR A 69 -56.87 -11.89 23.87
CA THR A 69 -56.09 -10.99 24.76
C THR A 69 -54.81 -10.52 24.04
N TYR A 70 -54.37 -11.20 22.99
CA TYR A 70 -53.26 -10.81 22.10
C TYR A 70 -53.73 -10.99 20.64
N LEU A 71 -53.44 -9.99 19.80
CA LEU A 71 -53.79 -10.03 18.40
C LEU A 71 -52.65 -9.49 17.54
N ASP A 72 -52.21 -10.31 16.55
CA ASP A 72 -51.18 -9.95 15.57
C ASP A 72 -51.76 -9.96 14.16
N VAL A 73 -51.89 -8.78 13.58
CA VAL A 73 -52.36 -8.57 12.20
C VAL A 73 -51.34 -7.80 11.36
N GLN A 74 -50.07 -7.92 11.69
CA GLN A 74 -48.99 -7.27 10.98
C GLN A 74 -48.89 -7.77 9.53
N PHE A 75 -48.31 -6.92 8.65
CA PHE A 75 -47.98 -7.26 7.24
C PHE A 75 -49.15 -7.83 6.45
N SER A 76 -50.31 -7.24 6.60
CA SER A 76 -51.58 -7.81 6.08
C SER A 76 -52.34 -6.90 5.08
N ASN A 77 -51.69 -5.77 4.68
CA ASN A 77 -52.32 -4.79 3.76
C ASN A 77 -53.71 -4.31 4.22
N ILE A 78 -53.91 -4.18 5.52
CA ILE A 78 -55.16 -3.74 6.13
C ILE A 78 -55.30 -2.22 6.02
N ASN A 79 -56.38 -1.72 5.47
CA ASN A 79 -56.68 -0.29 5.38
C ASN A 79 -57.62 0.20 6.52
N SER A 80 -58.32 -0.71 7.18
CA SER A 80 -59.22 -0.38 8.28
C SER A 80 -59.37 -1.56 9.25
N VAL A 81 -59.30 -1.25 10.54
CA VAL A 81 -59.54 -2.23 11.63
C VAL A 81 -60.86 -2.01 12.32
N VAL A 82 -61.85 -1.40 11.64
CA VAL A 82 -63.24 -1.30 12.14
C VAL A 82 -63.75 -2.66 12.55
N GLY A 83 -64.30 -2.80 13.78
CA GLY A 83 -64.63 -4.07 14.42
C GLY A 83 -63.66 -4.47 15.53
N ILE A 84 -62.49 -3.81 15.62
CA ILE A 84 -61.49 -4.05 16.69
C ILE A 84 -62.02 -3.63 18.06
N GLU A 85 -62.94 -2.66 18.14
CA GLU A 85 -63.56 -2.16 19.34
C GLU A 85 -64.29 -3.24 20.13
N PHE A 86 -64.65 -4.35 19.50
CA PHE A 86 -65.29 -5.49 20.16
C PHE A 86 -64.29 -6.46 20.83
N PHE A 87 -63.00 -6.29 20.63
CA PHE A 87 -61.94 -7.06 21.29
C PHE A 87 -61.60 -6.47 22.65
N THR A 88 -62.59 -6.29 23.49
CA THR A 88 -62.55 -5.52 24.74
C THR A 88 -61.57 -6.06 25.78
N ASN A 89 -61.12 -7.31 25.69
CA ASN A 89 -60.15 -7.91 26.61
C ASN A 89 -58.71 -7.89 26.04
N LEU A 90 -58.50 -7.19 24.93
CA LEU A 90 -57.20 -7.12 24.29
C LEU A 90 -56.16 -6.41 25.20
N ILE A 91 -55.03 -7.08 25.45
CA ILE A 91 -53.91 -6.59 26.24
C ILE A 91 -52.77 -6.15 25.29
N GLN A 92 -52.60 -6.86 24.17
CA GLN A 92 -51.55 -6.57 23.19
C GLN A 92 -52.13 -6.57 21.77
N PHE A 93 -51.86 -5.50 21.04
CA PHE A 93 -52.31 -5.35 19.65
C PHE A 93 -51.13 -4.97 18.75
N TYR A 94 -50.84 -5.86 17.78
CA TYR A 94 -49.80 -5.69 16.77
C TYR A 94 -50.43 -5.48 15.41
N CYS A 95 -50.32 -4.27 14.86
CA CYS A 95 -50.87 -3.90 13.55
C CYS A 95 -49.82 -3.17 12.70
N THR A 96 -48.54 -3.51 12.88
CA THR A 96 -47.38 -2.93 12.17
C THR A 96 -47.42 -3.24 10.67
N ASN A 97 -46.91 -2.36 9.83
CA ASN A 97 -46.82 -2.55 8.36
C ASN A 97 -48.17 -2.88 7.72
N ASN A 98 -49.10 -1.92 7.88
CA ASN A 98 -50.40 -1.92 7.20
C ASN A 98 -50.66 -0.55 6.56
N ASN A 99 -51.89 -0.28 6.11
CA ASN A 99 -52.22 0.93 5.36
C ASN A 99 -53.24 1.81 6.13
N LEU A 100 -53.22 1.76 7.49
CA LEU A 100 -54.20 2.48 8.30
C LEU A 100 -53.99 3.99 8.18
N SER A 101 -55.02 4.72 7.74
CA SER A 101 -55.05 6.19 7.80
C SER A 101 -55.71 6.71 9.07
N THR A 102 -56.57 5.92 9.72
CA THR A 102 -57.22 6.21 10.96
C THR A 102 -57.37 4.93 11.79
N ILE A 103 -57.48 5.07 13.11
CA ILE A 103 -57.77 3.96 14.00
C ILE A 103 -58.61 4.46 15.20
N ASP A 104 -59.63 3.71 15.63
CA ASP A 104 -60.33 3.92 16.87
C ASP A 104 -60.00 2.79 17.85
N VAL A 105 -59.28 3.14 18.91
CA VAL A 105 -58.88 2.23 19.99
C VAL A 105 -59.54 2.53 21.31
N SER A 106 -60.56 3.42 21.34
CA SER A 106 -61.22 3.90 22.55
C SER A 106 -61.95 2.78 23.35
N GLY A 107 -62.36 1.70 22.66
CA GLY A 107 -62.94 0.51 23.29
C GLY A 107 -61.95 -0.45 23.95
N LEU A 108 -60.62 -0.29 23.67
CA LEU A 108 -59.60 -1.24 24.07
C LEU A 108 -58.93 -0.87 25.40
N VAL A 109 -59.71 -0.59 26.42
CA VAL A 109 -59.26 0.00 27.72
C VAL A 109 -58.27 -0.88 28.49
N ASN A 110 -58.17 -2.17 28.16
CA ASN A 110 -57.26 -3.12 28.78
C ASN A 110 -55.88 -3.21 28.10
N LEU A 111 -55.65 -2.45 27.00
CA LEU A 111 -54.37 -2.50 26.27
C LEU A 111 -53.22 -2.03 27.19
N ASN A 112 -52.18 -2.87 27.23
CA ASN A 112 -50.87 -2.54 27.77
C ASN A 112 -49.86 -2.25 26.67
N TYR A 113 -50.00 -2.87 25.48
CA TYR A 113 -49.05 -2.77 24.37
C TYR A 113 -49.76 -2.53 23.04
N LEU A 114 -49.45 -1.42 22.35
CA LEU A 114 -50.05 -1.04 21.09
C LEU A 114 -48.94 -0.73 20.09
N TYR A 115 -48.87 -1.54 19.00
CA TYR A 115 -47.87 -1.43 17.95
C TYR A 115 -48.54 -1.11 16.61
N LEU A 116 -48.36 0.14 16.14
CA LEU A 116 -48.91 0.70 14.90
C LEU A 116 -47.85 1.21 13.96
N LYS A 117 -46.57 0.75 14.15
CA LYS A 117 -45.44 1.15 13.34
C LYS A 117 -45.70 0.93 11.84
N GLU A 118 -45.21 1.84 11.00
CA GLU A 118 -45.29 1.76 9.51
C GLU A 118 -46.77 1.64 9.05
N ASN A 119 -47.52 2.71 9.29
CA ASN A 119 -48.88 2.94 8.80
C ASN A 119 -49.00 4.36 8.20
N ASN A 120 -50.23 4.82 7.91
CA ASN A 120 -50.48 6.15 7.32
C ASN A 120 -51.28 7.05 8.29
N LEU A 121 -51.17 6.82 9.60
CA LEU A 121 -51.95 7.54 10.60
C LEU A 121 -51.56 9.01 10.65
N THR A 122 -52.54 9.91 10.52
CA THR A 122 -52.34 11.36 10.66
C THR A 122 -52.70 11.87 12.06
N GLN A 123 -53.45 11.09 12.82
CA GLN A 123 -53.80 11.35 14.22
C GLN A 123 -54.14 10.01 14.91
N ILE A 124 -54.02 10.01 16.25
CA ILE A 124 -54.44 8.91 17.08
C ILE A 124 -54.96 9.44 18.41
N ASP A 125 -56.10 8.94 18.90
CA ASP A 125 -56.59 9.20 20.27
C ASP A 125 -56.37 7.98 21.14
N VAL A 126 -55.46 8.11 22.11
CA VAL A 126 -55.13 7.08 23.09
C VAL A 126 -55.58 7.41 24.49
N SER A 127 -56.42 8.44 24.65
CA SER A 127 -56.84 8.98 25.93
C SER A 127 -57.57 7.98 26.84
N ALA A 128 -58.27 6.99 26.27
CA ALA A 128 -58.96 5.92 26.99
C ALA A 128 -58.01 4.80 27.48
N LEU A 129 -56.78 4.70 26.97
CA LEU A 129 -55.86 3.60 27.20
C LEU A 129 -55.01 3.79 28.47
N VAL A 130 -55.62 4.02 29.59
CA VAL A 130 -54.93 4.38 30.85
C VAL A 130 -53.97 3.31 31.39
N ASN A 131 -54.09 2.06 30.91
CA ASN A 131 -53.23 0.94 31.26
C ASN A 131 -52.04 0.78 30.35
N LEU A 132 -51.94 1.61 29.28
CA LEU A 132 -50.90 1.46 28.24
C LEU A 132 -49.51 1.67 28.82
N LYS A 133 -48.64 0.71 28.54
CA LYS A 133 -47.19 0.70 28.92
C LYS A 133 -46.27 0.99 27.74
N THR A 134 -46.68 0.55 26.56
CA THR A 134 -45.90 0.77 25.34
C THR A 134 -46.81 1.23 24.20
N LEU A 135 -46.42 2.34 23.60
CA LEU A 135 -47.01 2.87 22.37
C LEU A 135 -45.93 2.97 21.30
N ASP A 136 -46.16 2.26 20.18
CA ASP A 136 -45.29 2.35 19.02
C ASP A 136 -46.10 2.80 17.80
N CYS A 137 -45.87 4.04 17.37
CA CYS A 137 -46.42 4.67 16.19
C CYS A 137 -45.32 5.15 15.23
N GLU A 138 -44.13 4.52 15.27
CA GLU A 138 -43.02 4.86 14.39
C GLU A 138 -43.41 4.76 12.91
N GLY A 139 -42.93 5.66 12.07
CA GLY A 139 -43.16 5.61 10.60
C GLY A 139 -44.64 5.86 10.25
N ASN A 140 -45.23 6.92 10.78
CA ASN A 140 -46.58 7.39 10.45
C ASN A 140 -46.55 8.87 10.02
N ASN A 141 -47.72 9.53 9.96
CA ASN A 141 -47.87 10.93 9.54
C ASN A 141 -48.47 11.79 10.68
N LEU A 142 -48.20 11.44 11.96
CA LEU A 142 -48.77 12.12 13.12
C LEU A 142 -48.18 13.53 13.20
N THR A 143 -49.05 14.54 13.37
CA THR A 143 -48.64 15.96 13.54
C THR A 143 -48.64 16.45 15.01
N SER A 144 -49.36 15.75 15.85
CA SER A 144 -49.40 16.00 17.30
C SER A 144 -49.75 14.70 18.03
N LEU A 145 -49.36 14.60 19.30
CA LEU A 145 -49.69 13.45 20.15
C LEU A 145 -50.01 13.90 21.57
N ASN A 146 -51.17 13.52 22.07
CA ASN A 146 -51.62 13.82 23.44
C ASN A 146 -51.56 12.57 24.31
N LEU A 147 -50.64 12.54 25.27
CA LEU A 147 -50.45 11.46 26.24
C LEU A 147 -50.85 11.85 27.69
N SER A 148 -51.56 12.97 27.84
CA SER A 148 -51.85 13.55 29.17
C SER A 148 -52.64 12.64 30.10
N SER A 149 -53.41 11.67 29.61
CA SER A 149 -54.15 10.65 30.38
C SER A 149 -53.32 9.42 30.75
N LEU A 150 -52.15 9.19 30.11
CA LEU A 150 -51.39 7.95 30.22
C LEU A 150 -50.35 8.02 31.35
N THR A 151 -50.72 7.61 32.57
CA THR A 151 -49.83 7.61 33.74
C THR A 151 -48.90 6.42 33.83
N ASN A 152 -49.23 5.32 33.11
CA ASN A 152 -48.46 4.05 33.13
C ASN A 152 -47.55 3.84 31.93
N LEU A 153 -47.46 4.83 31.02
CA LEU A 153 -46.67 4.70 29.80
C LEU A 153 -45.17 4.72 30.14
N GLU A 154 -44.49 3.60 29.81
CA GLU A 154 -43.08 3.37 30.05
C GLU A 154 -42.25 3.60 28.79
N ASN A 155 -42.76 3.15 27.62
CA ASN A 155 -42.01 3.20 26.36
C ASN A 155 -42.84 3.89 25.26
N LEU A 156 -42.30 4.94 24.71
CA LEU A 156 -42.88 5.70 23.60
C LEU A 156 -41.94 5.62 22.40
N PHE A 157 -42.44 5.08 21.27
CA PHE A 157 -41.74 5.01 19.99
C PHE A 157 -42.58 5.74 18.94
N VAL A 158 -42.13 6.93 18.54
CA VAL A 158 -42.81 7.82 17.59
C VAL A 158 -41.80 8.43 16.57
N ASN A 159 -40.69 7.71 16.33
CA ASN A 159 -39.72 8.14 15.30
C ASN A 159 -40.40 8.27 13.93
N TYR A 160 -39.86 9.12 13.07
CA TYR A 160 -40.29 9.29 11.68
C TYR A 160 -41.78 9.57 11.55
N ASN A 161 -42.22 10.69 12.19
CA ASN A 161 -43.51 11.29 12.04
C ASN A 161 -43.36 12.77 11.64
N GLN A 162 -44.39 13.58 11.80
CA GLN A 162 -44.43 15.02 11.57
C GLN A 162 -44.83 15.77 12.85
N LEU A 163 -44.46 15.24 14.03
CA LEU A 163 -44.86 15.77 15.33
C LEU A 163 -44.20 17.13 15.56
N THR A 164 -45.04 18.14 15.75
CA THR A 164 -44.60 19.47 16.21
C THR A 164 -44.71 19.59 17.74
N THR A 165 -45.55 18.77 18.37
CA THR A 165 -45.76 18.78 19.82
C THR A 165 -46.09 17.38 20.32
N ILE A 166 -45.64 17.07 21.55
CA ILE A 166 -46.06 15.92 22.36
C ILE A 166 -46.48 16.44 23.69
N THR A 167 -47.74 16.15 24.12
CA THR A 167 -48.26 16.53 25.46
C THR A 167 -48.09 15.32 26.36
N PHE A 168 -47.22 15.42 27.35
CA PHE A 168 -46.99 14.38 28.33
C PHE A 168 -47.88 14.47 29.57
N ASN A 169 -48.05 13.34 30.28
CA ASN A 169 -48.56 13.35 31.63
C ASN A 169 -47.41 13.64 32.62
N ALA A 170 -47.53 14.65 33.47
CA ALA A 170 -46.49 15.01 34.43
C ALA A 170 -46.16 13.93 35.48
N SER A 171 -47.06 12.96 35.69
CA SER A 171 -46.83 11.80 36.55
C SER A 171 -46.44 10.53 35.80
N GLY A 172 -46.06 10.65 34.52
CA GLY A 172 -45.65 9.52 33.68
C GLY A 172 -44.37 8.85 34.20
N VAL A 173 -44.24 7.55 33.90
CA VAL A 173 -43.14 6.70 34.38
C VAL A 173 -42.23 6.27 33.24
N PHE A 174 -42.03 7.16 32.28
CA PHE A 174 -41.23 6.87 31.05
C PHE A 174 -39.84 6.31 31.34
N LYS A 175 -39.51 5.26 30.64
CA LYS A 175 -38.15 4.65 30.57
C LYS A 175 -37.47 4.94 29.24
N LYS A 176 -38.24 4.94 28.15
CA LYS A 176 -37.73 5.19 26.78
C LYS A 176 -38.65 6.17 26.06
N ILE A 177 -38.03 7.18 25.45
CA ILE A 177 -38.70 8.12 24.55
C ILE A 177 -37.87 8.18 23.27
N HIS A 178 -38.42 7.62 22.17
CA HIS A 178 -37.85 7.65 20.84
C HIS A 178 -38.75 8.50 19.93
N CYS A 179 -38.33 9.73 19.63
CA CYS A 179 -39.07 10.71 18.83
C CYS A 179 -38.18 11.32 17.73
N ALA A 180 -37.16 10.58 17.26
CA ALA A 180 -36.28 11.05 16.21
C ALA A 180 -37.00 11.20 14.86
N GLY A 181 -36.52 12.12 13.99
CA GLY A 181 -37.14 12.36 12.69
C GLY A 181 -38.58 12.94 12.82
N ASN A 182 -38.72 14.05 13.53
CA ASN A 182 -39.94 14.80 13.67
C ASN A 182 -39.67 16.32 13.50
N ASP A 183 -40.68 17.15 13.78
CA ASP A 183 -40.61 18.62 13.66
C ASP A 183 -40.69 19.32 15.06
N LEU A 184 -40.23 18.64 16.11
CA LEU A 184 -40.24 19.18 17.47
C LEU A 184 -39.27 20.36 17.59
N THR A 185 -39.75 21.48 18.17
CA THR A 185 -38.93 22.70 18.40
C THR A 185 -38.41 22.81 19.83
N SER A 186 -39.03 22.12 20.79
CA SER A 186 -38.60 22.04 22.20
C SER A 186 -39.02 20.70 22.79
N LEU A 187 -38.27 20.23 23.78
CA LEU A 187 -38.56 19.00 24.49
C LEU A 187 -38.04 19.11 25.93
N ASP A 188 -38.95 19.13 26.89
CA ASP A 188 -38.62 19.12 28.32
C ASP A 188 -38.98 17.77 28.93
N LEU A 189 -37.97 17.01 29.31
CA LEU A 189 -38.08 15.67 29.87
C LEU A 189 -37.60 15.60 31.32
N SER A 190 -37.23 16.73 31.91
CA SER A 190 -36.68 16.84 33.28
C SER A 190 -37.61 16.27 34.39
N MET A 191 -38.89 16.15 34.08
CA MET A 191 -39.90 15.59 35.00
C MET A 191 -39.92 14.06 35.04
N PHE A 192 -39.14 13.34 34.21
CA PHE A 192 -39.16 11.87 34.10
C PHE A 192 -37.84 11.22 34.56
N PRO A 193 -37.52 11.18 35.86
CA PRO A 193 -36.21 10.69 36.37
C PRO A 193 -35.97 9.20 36.17
N THR A 194 -36.97 8.45 35.69
CA THR A 194 -36.86 7.03 35.34
C THR A 194 -36.36 6.77 33.93
N LEU A 195 -36.19 7.80 33.09
CA LEU A 195 -35.70 7.68 31.73
C LEU A 195 -34.33 7.07 31.69
N THR A 196 -34.19 6.12 30.82
CA THR A 196 -32.91 5.44 30.49
C THR A 196 -32.45 5.67 29.05
N GLU A 197 -33.36 5.95 28.11
CA GLU A 197 -33.06 6.15 26.69
C GLU A 197 -33.88 7.32 26.11
N ILE A 198 -33.20 8.25 25.47
CA ILE A 198 -33.77 9.36 24.71
C ILE A 198 -33.17 9.39 23.32
N TYR A 199 -34.03 9.20 22.30
CA TYR A 199 -33.69 9.35 20.90
C TYR A 199 -34.55 10.47 20.32
N CYS A 200 -33.94 11.65 20.13
CA CYS A 200 -34.61 12.85 19.62
C CYS A 200 -33.84 13.51 18.47
N SER A 201 -32.95 12.74 17.81
CA SER A 201 -32.19 13.22 16.64
C SER A 201 -33.09 13.60 15.47
N ASN A 202 -32.63 14.44 14.56
CA ASN A 202 -33.39 14.87 13.38
C ASN A 202 -34.71 15.53 13.78
N ASN A 203 -34.64 16.61 14.55
CA ASN A 203 -35.73 17.47 14.91
C ASN A 203 -35.33 18.95 14.69
N LEU A 204 -36.18 19.87 15.13
CA LEU A 204 -35.93 21.30 15.08
C LEU A 204 -35.67 21.89 16.49
N LEU A 205 -35.17 21.07 17.43
CA LEU A 205 -34.98 21.43 18.80
C LEU A 205 -33.97 22.58 18.96
N THR A 206 -34.45 23.69 19.50
CA THR A 206 -33.60 24.80 19.95
C THR A 206 -33.22 24.68 21.41
N SER A 207 -33.96 23.88 22.19
CA SER A 207 -33.70 23.54 23.60
C SER A 207 -34.08 22.10 23.88
N LEU A 208 -33.30 21.44 24.72
CA LEU A 208 -33.57 20.11 25.25
C LEU A 208 -33.24 20.11 26.73
N ASN A 209 -34.23 19.89 27.57
CA ASN A 209 -34.03 19.84 29.01
C ASN A 209 -34.01 18.38 29.50
N VAL A 210 -32.81 17.92 29.90
CA VAL A 210 -32.55 16.58 30.44
C VAL A 210 -32.04 16.62 31.89
N ALA A 211 -32.19 17.76 32.56
CA ALA A 211 -31.74 17.93 33.95
C ALA A 211 -32.34 16.87 34.87
N ASN A 212 -31.57 16.41 35.87
CA ASN A 212 -31.94 15.40 36.85
C ASN A 212 -32.21 13.98 36.31
N LEU A 213 -31.95 13.67 35.06
CA LEU A 213 -32.13 12.33 34.49
C LEU A 213 -30.94 11.41 34.83
N VAL A 214 -30.66 11.23 36.13
CA VAL A 214 -29.48 10.50 36.64
C VAL A 214 -29.39 9.03 36.23
N ASN A 215 -30.50 8.44 35.75
CA ASN A 215 -30.59 7.08 35.26
C ASN A 215 -30.40 6.96 33.73
N LEU A 216 -30.27 8.10 33.03
CA LEU A 216 -30.15 8.13 31.58
C LEU A 216 -28.85 7.47 31.12
N LYS A 217 -28.97 6.48 30.24
CA LYS A 217 -27.84 5.71 29.67
C LYS A 217 -27.52 6.11 28.24
N MET A 218 -28.54 6.47 27.46
CA MET A 218 -28.39 6.79 26.05
C MET A 218 -29.11 8.11 25.74
N LEU A 219 -28.34 9.06 25.20
CA LEU A 219 -28.84 10.35 24.71
C LEU A 219 -28.38 10.58 23.28
N PHE A 220 -29.32 10.48 22.32
CA PHE A 220 -29.14 10.74 20.91
C PHE A 220 -29.94 11.97 20.51
N CYS A 221 -29.28 13.13 20.43
CA CYS A 221 -29.86 14.42 20.10
C CYS A 221 -29.20 15.13 18.91
N GLY A 222 -28.48 14.38 18.07
CA GLY A 222 -27.85 14.90 16.85
C GLY A 222 -28.87 15.43 15.84
N TYR A 223 -28.40 16.26 14.89
CA TYR A 223 -29.25 16.88 13.87
C TYR A 223 -30.41 17.68 14.48
N ASN A 224 -30.05 18.68 15.29
CA ASN A 224 -30.97 19.65 15.88
C ASN A 224 -30.37 21.06 15.75
N GLN A 225 -30.97 22.02 16.46
CA GLN A 225 -30.55 23.43 16.51
C GLN A 225 -30.14 23.85 17.91
N LEU A 226 -29.64 22.89 18.73
CA LEU A 226 -29.27 23.15 20.12
C LEU A 226 -28.04 24.07 20.18
N THR A 227 -28.17 25.17 20.92
CA THR A 227 -27.05 26.09 21.19
C THR A 227 -26.32 25.78 22.49
N SER A 228 -26.96 25.04 23.37
CA SER A 228 -26.41 24.49 24.61
C SER A 228 -27.18 23.25 25.03
N ILE A 229 -26.54 22.39 25.80
CA ILE A 229 -27.13 21.24 26.48
C ILE A 229 -26.40 21.04 27.81
N ASP A 230 -27.17 20.84 28.90
CA ASP A 230 -26.61 20.50 30.21
C ASP A 230 -26.69 18.98 30.41
N VAL A 231 -25.56 18.33 30.48
CA VAL A 231 -25.40 16.87 30.65
C VAL A 231 -24.59 16.53 31.91
N SER A 232 -24.23 17.53 32.72
CA SER A 232 -23.28 17.42 33.84
C SER A 232 -23.64 16.41 34.91
N ASP A 233 -24.94 16.18 35.16
CA ASP A 233 -25.41 15.26 36.19
C ASP A 233 -25.80 13.87 35.67
N LEU A 234 -25.56 13.57 34.40
CA LEU A 234 -25.98 12.32 33.77
C LEU A 234 -24.96 11.20 34.01
N ILE A 235 -24.66 10.89 35.26
CA ILE A 235 -23.57 9.99 35.68
C ILE A 235 -23.66 8.54 35.17
N ALA A 236 -24.89 8.09 34.81
CA ALA A 236 -25.14 6.76 34.26
C ALA A 236 -25.01 6.72 32.73
N LEU A 237 -24.73 7.87 32.10
CA LEU A 237 -24.69 7.96 30.64
C LEU A 237 -23.54 7.13 30.06
N THR A 238 -23.88 6.22 29.14
CA THR A 238 -22.94 5.37 28.43
C THR A 238 -22.77 5.79 26.98
N SER A 239 -23.73 6.48 26.39
CA SER A 239 -23.64 7.02 25.02
C SER A 239 -24.22 8.43 24.95
N LEU A 240 -23.41 9.36 24.51
CA LEU A 240 -23.78 10.75 24.20
C LEU A 240 -23.52 11.05 22.73
N GLN A 241 -24.57 11.30 21.96
CA GLN A 241 -24.48 11.66 20.52
C GLN A 241 -25.21 12.99 20.30
N CYS A 242 -24.44 14.09 20.29
CA CYS A 242 -24.97 15.46 20.15
C CYS A 242 -24.41 16.18 18.89
N PHE A 243 -23.95 15.43 17.92
CA PHE A 243 -23.39 15.94 16.65
C PHE A 243 -24.44 16.69 15.81
N ASN A 244 -23.97 17.51 14.86
CA ASN A 244 -24.83 18.33 13.98
C ASN A 244 -25.83 19.18 14.80
N ASN A 245 -25.30 20.08 15.63
CA ASN A 245 -26.02 21.10 16.40
C ASN A 245 -25.28 22.45 16.30
N LEU A 246 -25.65 23.41 17.14
CA LEU A 246 -25.05 24.74 17.21
C LEU A 246 -24.37 24.98 18.57
N LEU A 247 -23.87 23.92 19.21
CA LEU A 247 -23.25 23.99 20.55
C LEU A 247 -21.94 24.80 20.46
N THR A 248 -21.81 25.80 21.31
CA THR A 248 -20.59 26.63 21.44
C THR A 248 -19.71 26.18 22.61
N SER A 249 -20.25 25.43 23.55
CA SER A 249 -19.54 24.78 24.65
C SER A 249 -20.26 23.50 25.05
N LEU A 250 -19.53 22.56 25.64
CA LEU A 250 -20.07 21.31 26.14
C LEU A 250 -19.32 20.93 27.43
N ASP A 251 -20.01 20.92 28.54
CA ASP A 251 -19.47 20.48 29.83
C ASP A 251 -19.71 18.98 29.99
N LEU A 252 -18.62 18.21 30.08
CA LEU A 252 -18.61 16.76 30.23
C LEU A 252 -18.39 16.33 31.69
N THR A 253 -18.38 17.27 32.65
CA THR A 253 -18.11 16.98 34.05
C THR A 253 -19.06 15.91 34.60
N GLY A 254 -18.52 14.91 35.27
CA GLY A 254 -19.30 13.81 35.85
C GLY A 254 -19.62 12.64 34.92
N LEU A 255 -19.34 12.73 33.59
CA LEU A 255 -19.68 11.70 32.61
C LEU A 255 -18.65 10.53 32.57
N THR A 256 -18.39 9.91 33.73
CA THR A 256 -17.34 8.90 33.89
C THR A 256 -17.64 7.54 33.24
N SER A 257 -18.93 7.29 32.93
CA SER A 257 -19.42 6.01 32.37
C SER A 257 -19.55 6.01 30.85
N VAL A 258 -19.31 7.12 30.17
CA VAL A 258 -19.50 7.25 28.72
C VAL A 258 -18.51 6.35 27.98
N LEU A 259 -19.03 5.49 27.10
CA LEU A 259 -18.31 4.58 26.23
C LEU A 259 -18.26 5.12 24.78
N TYR A 260 -19.35 5.78 24.35
CA TYR A 260 -19.54 6.28 22.98
C TYR A 260 -19.84 7.77 23.04
N PHE A 261 -18.92 8.59 22.52
CA PHE A 261 -19.03 10.04 22.52
C PHE A 261 -18.96 10.59 21.11
N GLY A 262 -19.94 11.39 20.69
CA GLY A 262 -19.97 12.04 19.39
C GLY A 262 -20.54 13.46 19.46
N CYS A 263 -19.73 14.43 19.03
CA CYS A 263 -20.13 15.86 19.05
C CYS A 263 -19.70 16.62 17.78
N HIS A 264 -19.32 15.91 16.71
CA HIS A 264 -18.88 16.53 15.46
C HIS A 264 -19.95 17.49 14.88
N ASN A 265 -19.52 18.40 14.02
CA ASN A 265 -20.37 19.42 13.38
C ASN A 265 -21.17 20.23 14.42
N ASN A 266 -20.45 20.88 15.33
CA ASN A 266 -20.92 21.90 16.23
C ASN A 266 -20.05 23.15 16.10
N LEU A 267 -20.24 24.13 17.00
CA LEU A 267 -19.45 25.37 17.05
C LEU A 267 -18.47 25.39 18.24
N LEU A 268 -18.09 24.19 18.72
CA LEU A 268 -17.16 24.03 19.83
C LEU A 268 -15.76 24.49 19.41
N THR A 269 -15.08 25.23 20.30
CA THR A 269 -13.69 25.65 20.08
C THR A 269 -12.69 24.85 20.92
N THR A 270 -13.16 24.21 21.98
CA THR A 270 -12.36 23.36 22.86
C THR A 270 -13.28 22.29 23.49
N ILE A 271 -12.69 21.18 23.90
CA ILE A 271 -13.33 20.12 24.69
C ILE A 271 -12.36 19.67 25.77
N ASP A 272 -12.88 19.47 26.98
CA ASP A 272 -12.17 18.83 28.08
C ASP A 272 -12.65 17.38 28.25
N PHE A 273 -11.78 16.42 27.94
CA PHE A 273 -12.06 14.99 28.03
C PHE A 273 -11.79 14.41 29.45
N SER A 274 -11.36 15.21 30.42
CA SER A 274 -10.89 14.74 31.74
C SER A 274 -11.91 13.91 32.52
N SER A 275 -13.19 14.06 32.24
CA SER A 275 -14.26 13.26 32.84
C SER A 275 -14.58 11.96 32.10
N LEU A 276 -14.15 11.79 30.84
CA LEU A 276 -14.49 10.61 30.03
C LEU A 276 -13.57 9.43 30.33
N ASN A 277 -13.62 8.92 31.55
CA ASN A 277 -12.68 7.89 32.04
C ASN A 277 -12.88 6.49 31.42
N SER A 278 -14.00 6.24 30.76
CA SER A 278 -14.37 4.93 30.21
C SER A 278 -14.52 4.94 28.69
N VAL A 279 -14.25 6.06 28.01
CA VAL A 279 -14.56 6.24 26.60
C VAL A 279 -13.76 5.26 25.71
N ARG A 280 -14.47 4.67 24.74
CA ARG A 280 -13.93 3.71 23.78
C ARG A 280 -14.02 4.21 22.34
N ASN A 281 -15.05 4.95 22.02
CA ASN A 281 -15.27 5.49 20.69
C ASN A 281 -15.51 7.00 20.79
N ILE A 282 -14.74 7.75 20.02
CA ILE A 282 -14.81 9.21 19.97
C ILE A 282 -15.08 9.62 18.52
N SER A 283 -16.13 10.42 18.32
CA SER A 283 -16.44 11.03 17.02
C SER A 283 -16.42 12.56 17.16
N LEU A 284 -15.41 13.16 16.55
CA LEU A 284 -15.13 14.59 16.56
C LEU A 284 -15.14 15.15 15.14
N GLY A 285 -14.96 16.43 15.02
CA GLY A 285 -14.82 17.16 13.80
C GLY A 285 -15.67 18.40 13.87
N ASN A 286 -15.05 19.55 13.69
CA ASN A 286 -15.75 20.79 13.90
C ASN A 286 -15.00 21.94 13.22
N GLU A 287 -15.71 22.84 12.61
CA GLU A 287 -15.14 24.05 12.02
C GLU A 287 -14.52 25.01 13.06
N GLY A 288 -14.83 24.84 14.35
CA GLY A 288 -14.35 25.70 15.44
C GLY A 288 -13.05 25.25 16.13
N PHE A 289 -12.62 23.99 15.97
CA PHE A 289 -11.36 23.54 16.59
C PHE A 289 -10.14 24.08 15.83
N GLY A 290 -9.20 24.69 16.56
CA GLY A 290 -7.87 24.98 16.02
C GLY A 290 -7.01 23.71 15.89
N THR A 291 -6.99 22.90 16.95
CA THR A 291 -6.37 21.58 17.03
C THR A 291 -7.18 20.68 17.96
N VAL A 292 -7.25 19.39 17.68
CA VAL A 292 -7.82 18.43 18.62
C VAL A 292 -6.77 18.09 19.67
N ASP A 293 -7.05 18.41 20.93
CA ASP A 293 -6.15 18.15 22.06
C ASP A 293 -6.67 17.00 22.94
N PHE A 294 -6.01 15.87 22.88
CA PHE A 294 -6.33 14.69 23.72
C PHE A 294 -5.58 14.69 25.08
N SER A 295 -4.78 15.73 25.37
CA SER A 295 -3.95 15.77 26.61
C SER A 295 -4.77 15.68 27.91
N THR A 296 -6.04 16.05 27.87
CA THR A 296 -6.97 15.95 29.01
C THR A 296 -7.57 14.56 29.17
N LEU A 297 -7.37 13.64 28.21
CA LEU A 297 -7.91 12.29 28.29
C LEU A 297 -7.12 11.43 29.28
N ASN A 298 -7.78 11.01 30.37
CA ASN A 298 -7.11 10.27 31.47
C ASN A 298 -6.69 8.85 31.07
N ASN A 299 -7.46 8.18 30.20
CA ASN A 299 -7.25 6.78 29.82
C ASN A 299 -7.27 6.63 28.28
N PRO A 300 -6.29 7.18 27.56
CA PRO A 300 -6.25 7.09 26.09
C PRO A 300 -6.15 5.64 25.60
N ASP A 301 -5.60 4.74 26.40
CA ASP A 301 -5.47 3.31 26.10
C ASP A 301 -6.82 2.57 25.96
N LEU A 302 -7.92 3.15 26.43
CA LEU A 302 -9.25 2.56 26.28
C LEU A 302 -9.90 2.91 24.95
N VAL A 303 -9.42 3.92 24.24
CA VAL A 303 -9.99 4.37 22.97
C VAL A 303 -9.60 3.40 21.86
N VAL A 304 -10.61 2.77 21.25
CA VAL A 304 -10.44 1.77 20.18
C VAL A 304 -11.03 2.23 18.85
N GLY A 305 -11.86 3.26 18.84
CA GLY A 305 -12.46 3.81 17.61
C GLY A 305 -12.42 5.34 17.62
N PHE A 306 -12.04 5.90 16.47
CA PHE A 306 -11.99 7.34 16.26
C PHE A 306 -12.55 7.70 14.90
N ASP A 307 -13.55 8.58 14.87
CA ASP A 307 -14.11 9.14 13.64
C ASP A 307 -13.93 10.66 13.63
N PHE A 308 -13.41 11.19 12.51
CA PHE A 308 -13.18 12.61 12.31
C PHE A 308 -14.02 13.15 11.14
N TRP A 309 -14.86 14.12 11.42
CA TRP A 309 -15.85 14.69 10.50
C TRP A 309 -15.61 16.17 10.24
N GLY A 310 -15.27 16.54 9.00
CA GLY A 310 -15.05 17.94 8.68
C GLY A 310 -13.85 18.55 9.42
N GLY A 311 -13.90 19.86 9.65
CA GLY A 311 -12.88 20.59 10.42
C GLY A 311 -11.86 21.34 9.54
N ASN A 312 -11.24 22.37 10.14
CA ASN A 312 -10.22 23.19 9.49
C ASN A 312 -8.78 22.72 9.76
N GLN A 313 -8.62 21.58 10.44
CA GLN A 313 -7.32 20.98 10.69
C GLN A 313 -6.74 20.42 9.39
N THR A 314 -5.45 20.67 9.19
CA THR A 314 -4.68 20.11 8.08
C THR A 314 -3.88 18.88 8.50
N VAL A 315 -3.64 18.70 9.80
CA VAL A 315 -2.93 17.58 10.42
C VAL A 315 -3.63 17.17 11.71
N LEU A 316 -3.62 15.89 12.02
CA LEU A 316 -4.20 15.32 13.25
C LEU A 316 -3.22 14.33 13.87
N ASP A 317 -2.87 14.52 15.16
CA ASP A 317 -2.01 13.60 15.90
C ASP A 317 -2.84 12.57 16.66
N LEU A 318 -2.76 11.31 16.24
CA LEU A 318 -3.40 10.16 16.89
C LEU A 318 -2.41 9.27 17.67
N SER A 319 -1.14 9.64 17.74
CA SER A 319 -0.11 8.86 18.46
C SER A 319 -0.41 8.67 19.95
N VAL A 320 -1.20 9.57 20.50
CA VAL A 320 -1.65 9.53 21.92
C VAL A 320 -2.75 8.48 22.16
N LEU A 321 -3.31 7.84 21.11
CA LEU A 321 -4.35 6.82 21.17
C LEU A 321 -3.80 5.45 20.72
N PRO A 322 -2.97 4.78 21.54
CA PRO A 322 -2.14 3.65 21.09
C PRO A 322 -2.94 2.38 20.77
N ASN A 323 -4.17 2.24 21.27
CA ASN A 323 -4.98 1.04 21.11
C ASN A 323 -6.11 1.19 20.08
N LEU A 324 -6.03 2.19 19.19
CA LEU A 324 -7.00 2.31 18.11
C LEU A 324 -7.01 1.03 17.25
N LEU A 325 -8.22 0.54 16.96
CA LEU A 325 -8.49 -0.56 16.03
C LEU A 325 -9.07 -0.04 14.72
N LYS A 326 -9.77 1.09 14.79
CA LYS A 326 -10.47 1.68 13.65
C LYS A 326 -10.38 3.20 13.68
N THR A 327 -10.17 3.79 12.50
CA THR A 327 -10.26 5.24 12.34
C THR A 327 -10.92 5.61 11.01
N SER A 328 -11.69 6.69 11.02
CA SER A 328 -12.45 7.13 9.83
C SER A 328 -12.36 8.65 9.67
N TYR A 329 -12.24 9.09 8.43
CA TYR A 329 -12.11 10.50 8.07
C TYR A 329 -13.15 10.87 7.01
N TYR A 330 -14.06 11.78 7.36
CA TYR A 330 -15.20 12.16 6.52
C TYR A 330 -15.21 13.67 6.28
N TYR A 331 -15.14 14.11 5.02
CA TYR A 331 -15.23 15.52 4.61
C TYR A 331 -14.18 16.42 5.30
N THR A 332 -12.98 15.91 5.57
CA THR A 332 -11.94 16.65 6.29
C THR A 332 -11.09 17.50 5.34
N ASN A 333 -10.48 18.58 5.89
CA ASN A 333 -9.47 19.38 5.20
C ASN A 333 -8.04 18.90 5.52
N LEU A 334 -7.90 17.67 6.04
CA LEU A 334 -6.58 17.09 6.31
C LEU A 334 -5.79 16.95 5.00
N THR A 335 -4.58 17.47 5.00
CA THR A 335 -3.63 17.28 3.90
C THR A 335 -2.82 16.01 4.06
N SER A 336 -2.66 15.55 5.32
CA SER A 336 -1.98 14.32 5.63
C SER A 336 -2.62 13.59 6.81
N VAL A 337 -2.50 12.26 6.82
CA VAL A 337 -2.88 11.41 7.94
C VAL A 337 -1.73 10.45 8.22
N ASP A 338 -1.29 10.38 9.48
CA ASP A 338 -0.26 9.47 9.96
C ASP A 338 -0.82 8.59 11.08
N ILE A 339 -0.88 7.27 10.81
CA ILE A 339 -1.26 6.25 11.80
C ILE A 339 -0.11 5.27 12.08
N SER A 340 1.12 5.63 11.72
CA SER A 340 2.30 4.77 11.89
C SER A 340 2.56 4.37 13.34
N GLN A 341 2.13 5.19 14.30
CA GLN A 341 2.25 4.92 15.73
C GLN A 341 1.04 4.15 16.31
N ASN A 342 0.00 3.95 15.52
CA ASN A 342 -1.22 3.25 15.93
C ASN A 342 -1.15 1.78 15.51
N HIS A 343 -0.32 1.00 16.20
CA HIS A 343 0.05 -0.37 15.82
C HIS A 343 -1.07 -1.41 15.88
N ASN A 344 -2.25 -1.04 16.37
CA ASN A 344 -3.41 -1.92 16.47
C ASN A 344 -4.50 -1.61 15.44
N VAL A 345 -4.38 -0.51 14.70
CA VAL A 345 -5.36 -0.16 13.65
C VAL A 345 -5.32 -1.22 12.55
N ASP A 346 -6.51 -1.73 12.21
CA ASP A 346 -6.74 -2.67 11.12
C ASP A 346 -7.81 -2.22 10.12
N GLU A 347 -8.58 -1.16 10.47
CA GLU A 347 -9.57 -0.55 9.57
C GLU A 347 -9.37 0.97 9.46
N VAL A 348 -9.21 1.46 8.23
CA VAL A 348 -9.04 2.90 7.94
C VAL A 348 -9.97 3.33 6.82
N PHE A 349 -10.78 4.37 7.06
CA PHE A 349 -11.77 4.85 6.09
C PHE A 349 -11.54 6.31 5.74
N PHE A 350 -11.38 6.59 4.45
CA PHE A 350 -11.32 7.94 3.89
C PHE A 350 -12.49 8.15 2.96
N THR A 351 -13.33 9.16 3.25
CA THR A 351 -14.51 9.46 2.43
C THR A 351 -14.65 10.98 2.25
N ASN A 352 -14.63 11.44 0.99
CA ASN A 352 -14.77 12.86 0.65
C ASN A 352 -13.69 13.76 1.29
N ASN A 353 -12.41 13.33 1.25
CA ASN A 353 -11.27 14.13 1.73
C ASN A 353 -10.57 14.77 0.52
N PHE A 354 -11.01 15.97 0.16
CA PHE A 354 -10.63 16.61 -1.09
C PHE A 354 -9.22 17.24 -1.08
N ASP A 355 -8.67 17.51 0.11
CA ASP A 355 -7.35 18.12 0.29
C ASP A 355 -6.26 17.10 0.70
N LEU A 356 -6.62 15.83 0.86
CA LEU A 356 -5.71 14.77 1.33
C LEU A 356 -4.72 14.41 0.21
N THR A 357 -3.42 14.60 0.48
CA THR A 357 -2.32 14.31 -0.44
C THR A 357 -1.46 13.13 0.02
N TYR A 358 -1.37 12.90 1.32
CA TYR A 358 -0.46 11.94 1.92
C TYR A 358 -1.14 11.11 3.03
N VAL A 359 -0.90 9.79 3.02
CA VAL A 359 -1.32 8.89 4.11
C VAL A 359 -0.15 7.98 4.49
N ASN A 360 0.20 7.95 5.79
CA ASN A 360 1.15 7.01 6.35
C ASN A 360 0.41 5.93 7.16
N MET A 361 0.33 4.73 6.60
CA MET A 361 -0.28 3.55 7.20
C MET A 361 0.75 2.51 7.67
N LYS A 362 2.05 2.84 7.63
CA LYS A 362 3.14 1.93 7.96
C LYS A 362 3.21 1.66 9.46
N ASN A 363 2.26 0.90 9.99
CA ASN A 363 2.04 0.63 11.41
C ASN A 363 2.34 -0.81 11.85
N GLY A 364 2.83 -1.66 10.95
CA GLY A 364 3.14 -3.07 11.19
C GLY A 364 1.93 -4.00 11.10
N LYS A 365 0.80 -3.54 10.52
CA LYS A 365 -0.44 -4.31 10.36
C LYS A 365 -0.85 -4.43 8.90
N LEU A 366 -1.74 -5.38 8.63
CA LEU A 366 -2.48 -5.46 7.37
C LEU A 366 -3.77 -4.65 7.53
N ASN A 367 -3.78 -3.45 6.98
CA ASN A 367 -4.91 -2.56 7.10
C ASN A 367 -5.96 -2.82 6.00
N SER A 368 -7.23 -2.88 6.42
CA SER A 368 -8.36 -2.77 5.50
C SER A 368 -8.64 -1.30 5.26
N SER A 369 -8.30 -0.78 4.07
CA SER A 369 -8.38 0.65 3.76
C SER A 369 -9.42 0.94 2.68
N PHE A 370 -10.12 2.07 2.83
CA PHE A 370 -11.14 2.55 1.89
C PHE A 370 -10.86 4.00 1.52
N PHE A 371 -10.70 4.27 0.21
CA PHE A 371 -10.37 5.59 -0.32
C PHE A 371 -11.47 6.07 -1.27
N SER A 372 -12.52 6.65 -0.76
CA SER A 372 -13.63 7.16 -1.58
C SER A 372 -13.56 8.67 -1.71
N MET A 373 -13.50 9.19 -2.95
CA MET A 373 -13.47 10.63 -3.20
C MET A 373 -12.30 11.39 -2.53
N CYS A 374 -11.05 10.93 -2.79
CA CYS A 374 -9.81 11.57 -2.36
C CYS A 374 -9.00 12.00 -3.61
N PRO A 375 -9.43 13.00 -4.39
CA PRO A 375 -8.91 13.27 -5.73
C PRO A 375 -7.49 13.83 -5.77
N LEU A 376 -6.99 14.41 -4.67
CA LEU A 376 -5.64 14.96 -4.56
C LEU A 376 -4.65 14.01 -3.88
N LEU A 377 -5.05 12.78 -3.56
CA LEU A 377 -4.14 11.82 -2.94
C LEU A 377 -3.02 11.47 -3.93
N GLU A 378 -1.77 11.66 -3.51
CA GLU A 378 -0.56 11.43 -4.30
C GLU A 378 0.22 10.23 -3.82
N PHE A 379 0.30 10.03 -2.50
CA PHE A 379 1.14 8.99 -1.91
C PHE A 379 0.49 8.30 -0.70
N VAL A 380 0.63 6.97 -0.65
CA VAL A 380 0.26 6.14 0.51
C VAL A 380 1.46 5.31 0.93
N CYS A 381 1.96 5.58 2.13
CA CYS A 381 3.01 4.77 2.74
C CYS A 381 2.41 3.57 3.47
N THR A 382 2.96 2.39 3.20
CA THR A 382 2.46 1.11 3.71
C THR A 382 3.60 0.24 4.22
N ASP A 383 3.28 -0.81 4.96
CA ASP A 383 4.21 -1.90 5.18
C ASP A 383 4.40 -2.72 3.90
N ASP A 384 5.58 -3.32 3.68
CA ASP A 384 5.92 -4.09 2.47
C ASP A 384 4.88 -5.17 2.15
N VAL A 385 4.33 -5.81 3.18
CA VAL A 385 3.38 -6.93 3.05
C VAL A 385 1.99 -6.52 2.58
N GLU A 386 1.60 -5.24 2.73
CA GLU A 386 0.27 -4.75 2.35
C GLU A 386 0.27 -3.88 1.08
N THR A 387 1.43 -3.46 0.59
CA THR A 387 1.58 -2.54 -0.56
C THR A 387 0.72 -2.97 -1.76
N VAL A 388 0.78 -4.25 -2.14
CA VAL A 388 0.01 -4.78 -3.29
C VAL A 388 -1.50 -4.70 -3.03
N ASN A 389 -1.92 -4.99 -1.80
CA ASN A 389 -3.33 -4.95 -1.41
C ASN A 389 -3.89 -3.53 -1.45
N VAL A 390 -3.17 -2.59 -0.86
CA VAL A 390 -3.55 -1.17 -0.82
C VAL A 390 -3.55 -0.58 -2.23
N GLN A 391 -2.55 -0.89 -3.07
CA GLN A 391 -2.53 -0.44 -4.47
C GLN A 391 -3.75 -0.96 -5.26
N ASN A 392 -4.15 -2.21 -5.05
CA ASN A 392 -5.35 -2.76 -5.68
C ASN A 392 -6.64 -2.05 -5.20
N GLN A 393 -6.71 -1.67 -3.93
CA GLN A 393 -7.83 -0.90 -3.41
C GLN A 393 -7.87 0.50 -4.02
N LEU A 394 -6.74 1.21 -4.08
CA LEU A 394 -6.61 2.51 -4.75
C LEU A 394 -7.09 2.43 -6.22
N ASN A 395 -6.67 1.41 -6.95
CA ASN A 395 -7.11 1.17 -8.33
C ASN A 395 -8.64 0.99 -8.43
N ASN A 396 -9.26 0.25 -7.50
CA ASN A 396 -10.70 0.02 -7.46
C ASN A 396 -11.50 1.32 -7.20
N TYR A 397 -10.91 2.28 -6.50
CA TYR A 397 -11.50 3.60 -6.26
C TYR A 397 -11.16 4.64 -7.33
N GLY A 398 -10.51 4.24 -8.43
CA GLY A 398 -10.13 5.12 -9.53
C GLY A 398 -8.89 5.99 -9.23
N LEU A 399 -8.10 5.62 -8.24
CA LEU A 399 -6.90 6.32 -7.78
C LEU A 399 -5.60 5.60 -8.25
N ALA A 400 -5.61 5.08 -9.48
CA ALA A 400 -4.48 4.34 -10.05
C ALA A 400 -3.18 5.17 -10.20
N SER A 401 -3.30 6.51 -10.16
CA SER A 401 -2.15 7.42 -10.19
C SER A 401 -1.51 7.65 -8.82
N VAL A 402 -2.05 7.08 -7.74
CA VAL A 402 -1.47 7.24 -6.40
C VAL A 402 -0.31 6.27 -6.23
N VAL A 403 0.84 6.79 -5.81
CA VAL A 403 2.02 5.98 -5.51
C VAL A 403 1.84 5.29 -4.16
N CYS A 404 2.08 3.97 -4.12
CA CYS A 404 2.02 3.19 -2.90
C CYS A 404 3.32 2.38 -2.73
N ASN A 405 4.08 2.65 -1.69
CA ASN A 405 5.27 1.90 -1.32
C ASN A 405 5.62 2.07 0.17
N SER A 406 6.71 1.44 0.63
CA SER A 406 7.16 1.43 2.02
C SER A 406 8.33 2.39 2.31
N TYR A 407 8.75 3.22 1.35
CA TYR A 407 9.99 3.99 1.44
C TYR A 407 9.87 5.35 2.14
N CYS A 408 8.75 5.64 2.77
CA CYS A 408 8.61 6.82 3.65
C CYS A 408 9.49 6.74 4.90
N THR A 409 9.85 5.53 5.34
CA THR A 409 10.88 5.25 6.34
C THR A 409 11.57 3.92 6.01
N PHE A 410 12.81 3.74 6.47
CA PHE A 410 13.58 2.50 6.23
C PHE A 410 13.58 1.55 7.43
N VAL A 411 12.86 1.91 8.47
CA VAL A 411 12.54 1.08 9.61
C VAL A 411 11.15 0.45 9.38
N PRO A 412 10.94 -0.84 9.69
CA PRO A 412 9.62 -1.46 9.59
C PRO A 412 8.57 -0.73 10.44
N GLY A 413 7.34 -0.75 10.00
CA GLY A 413 6.22 -0.25 10.79
C GLY A 413 5.96 -1.13 12.01
N GLY A 414 5.31 -0.54 13.00
CA GLY A 414 4.92 -1.23 14.23
C GLY A 414 6.08 -1.64 15.15
N ASN A 415 5.77 -2.48 16.10
CA ASN A 415 6.77 -3.04 16.99
C ASN A 415 7.63 -4.07 16.25
N HIS A 416 8.94 -3.98 16.39
CA HIS A 416 9.91 -4.92 15.82
C HIS A 416 11.09 -5.11 16.79
N ASN A 417 11.81 -6.21 16.65
CA ASN A 417 13.05 -6.43 17.38
C ASN A 417 14.24 -6.09 16.49
N THR A 418 15.35 -5.68 17.09
CA THR A 418 16.55 -5.26 16.38
C THR A 418 17.73 -6.15 16.75
N ILE A 419 18.43 -6.66 15.73
CA ILE A 419 19.72 -7.32 15.87
C ILE A 419 20.74 -6.42 15.18
N SER A 420 21.76 -5.95 15.91
CA SER A 420 22.77 -5.07 15.37
C SER A 420 24.18 -5.47 15.84
N GLY A 421 25.21 -4.92 15.23
CA GLY A 421 26.58 -5.13 15.63
C GLY A 421 27.56 -4.54 14.64
N THR A 422 28.84 -4.84 14.86
CA THR A 422 29.95 -4.46 13.99
C THR A 422 30.71 -5.67 13.49
N LEU A 423 31.32 -5.53 12.34
CA LEU A 423 32.25 -6.49 11.77
C LEU A 423 33.61 -5.82 11.63
N THR A 424 34.61 -6.36 12.31
CA THR A 424 35.97 -5.80 12.44
C THR A 424 37.00 -6.78 11.87
N LEU A 425 38.04 -6.25 11.21
CA LEU A 425 39.16 -7.03 10.71
C LEU A 425 40.34 -6.95 11.69
N ASP A 426 40.64 -8.05 12.34
CA ASP A 426 41.85 -8.22 13.15
C ASP A 426 43.07 -8.46 12.24
N SER A 427 43.64 -7.38 11.74
CA SER A 427 44.76 -7.44 10.79
C SER A 427 46.09 -7.82 11.41
N ASN A 428 46.20 -7.67 12.72
CA ASN A 428 47.44 -7.93 13.48
C ASN A 428 47.42 -9.23 14.29
N ASN A 429 46.27 -9.97 14.25
CA ASN A 429 46.07 -11.25 14.90
C ASN A 429 46.23 -11.22 16.43
N ASN A 430 45.83 -10.12 17.08
CA ASN A 430 45.82 -9.96 18.54
C ASN A 430 44.40 -10.07 19.13
N GLY A 431 43.36 -10.25 18.32
CA GLY A 431 41.93 -10.21 18.61
C GLY A 431 41.36 -8.82 18.34
N CYS A 432 40.12 -8.79 17.82
CA CYS A 432 39.49 -7.52 17.43
C CYS A 432 39.42 -6.52 18.59
N ASP A 433 40.02 -5.39 18.45
CA ASP A 433 40.06 -4.28 19.42
C ASP A 433 39.78 -2.91 18.75
N ALA A 434 39.88 -1.83 19.50
CA ALA A 434 39.58 -0.49 19.03
C ALA A 434 40.60 0.08 18.01
N ALA A 435 41.76 -0.59 17.84
CA ALA A 435 42.78 -0.21 16.87
C ALA A 435 42.56 -0.87 15.48
N ASP A 436 41.68 -1.85 15.40
CA ASP A 436 41.34 -2.58 14.18
C ASP A 436 40.34 -1.83 13.30
N GLY A 437 40.47 -2.06 12.01
CA GLY A 437 39.63 -1.39 10.99
C GLY A 437 38.23 -2.01 10.83
N PHE A 438 37.29 -1.19 10.39
CA PHE A 438 35.97 -1.63 9.98
C PHE A 438 35.95 -1.91 8.48
N ASN A 439 35.16 -2.89 8.07
CA ASN A 439 35.01 -3.25 6.65
C ASN A 439 33.61 -2.99 6.16
N PRO A 440 33.43 -2.07 5.19
CA PRO A 440 32.15 -1.83 4.51
C PRO A 440 31.83 -2.94 3.49
N ASN A 441 30.57 -2.99 3.11
CA ASN A 441 30.06 -3.84 2.01
C ASN A 441 30.24 -5.36 2.23
N ILE A 442 30.49 -5.80 3.47
CA ILE A 442 30.50 -7.22 3.78
C ILE A 442 29.08 -7.69 4.08
N ARG A 443 28.68 -8.73 3.40
CA ARG A 443 27.36 -9.32 3.54
C ARG A 443 27.22 -10.11 4.84
N LEU A 444 26.10 -9.92 5.54
CA LEU A 444 25.66 -10.77 6.64
C LEU A 444 24.32 -11.40 6.28
N ASN A 445 24.17 -12.67 6.54
CA ASN A 445 22.93 -13.40 6.35
C ASN A 445 22.20 -13.55 7.68
N ILE A 446 20.86 -13.51 7.61
CA ILE A 446 19.97 -13.88 8.69
C ILE A 446 19.03 -15.00 8.22
N VAL A 447 18.81 -16.00 9.05
CA VAL A 447 17.93 -17.13 8.76
C VAL A 447 17.03 -17.39 9.97
N ASP A 448 15.72 -17.59 9.74
CA ASP A 448 14.73 -17.94 10.77
C ASP A 448 14.29 -19.42 10.70
N GLY A 449 14.96 -20.23 9.86
CA GLY A 449 14.64 -21.63 9.62
C GLY A 449 13.68 -21.86 8.43
N LEU A 450 12.94 -20.85 7.99
CA LEU A 450 12.01 -20.90 6.85
C LEU A 450 12.40 -19.92 5.75
N SER A 451 12.81 -18.73 6.14
CA SER A 451 13.21 -17.65 5.24
C SER A 451 14.64 -17.20 5.51
N SER A 452 15.21 -16.52 4.53
CA SER A 452 16.54 -15.94 4.63
C SER A 452 16.52 -14.52 4.10
N GLY A 453 17.32 -13.66 4.75
CA GLY A 453 17.58 -12.30 4.33
C GLY A 453 19.06 -11.96 4.48
N SER A 454 19.45 -10.82 3.96
CA SER A 454 20.83 -10.34 4.14
C SER A 454 20.85 -8.82 4.23
N THR A 455 21.90 -8.32 4.89
CA THR A 455 22.29 -6.91 4.86
C THR A 455 23.78 -6.81 4.60
N PHE A 456 24.27 -5.61 4.30
CA PHE A 456 25.69 -5.33 4.12
C PHE A 456 26.15 -4.35 5.20
N THR A 457 27.41 -4.49 5.62
CA THR A 457 28.00 -3.52 6.53
C THR A 457 28.11 -2.15 5.88
N ASN A 458 27.80 -1.10 6.62
CA ASN A 458 28.02 0.30 6.22
C ASN A 458 29.51 0.70 6.31
N ALA A 459 29.83 1.96 6.05
CA ALA A 459 31.19 2.50 6.12
C ALA A 459 31.89 2.28 7.46
N ASP A 460 31.13 2.21 8.55
CA ASP A 460 31.63 1.98 9.93
C ASP A 460 31.63 0.49 10.30
N GLY A 461 31.44 -0.42 9.36
CA GLY A 461 31.36 -1.86 9.60
C GLY A 461 30.10 -2.31 10.35
N GLN A 462 29.12 -1.43 10.52
CA GLN A 462 27.88 -1.71 11.25
C GLN A 462 26.86 -2.43 10.37
N TYR A 463 26.05 -3.27 10.99
CA TYR A 463 24.91 -3.94 10.38
C TYR A 463 23.68 -3.89 11.28
N THR A 464 22.51 -3.97 10.68
CA THR A 464 21.23 -4.02 11.40
C THR A 464 20.24 -4.93 10.67
N PHE A 465 19.54 -5.76 11.45
CA PHE A 465 18.38 -6.52 11.03
C PHE A 465 17.18 -6.16 11.90
N TYR A 466 16.02 -6.04 11.28
CA TYR A 466 14.73 -5.90 11.95
C TYR A 466 13.96 -7.21 11.85
N THR A 467 13.43 -7.69 12.98
CA THR A 467 12.80 -9.00 13.08
C THR A 467 11.51 -8.94 13.91
N LEU A 468 10.66 -9.93 13.77
CA LEU A 468 9.55 -10.20 14.68
C LEU A 468 10.00 -11.15 15.81
N ALA A 469 9.05 -11.70 16.58
CA ALA A 469 9.34 -12.80 17.50
C ALA A 469 9.78 -14.05 16.73
N GLY A 470 10.77 -14.77 17.21
CA GLY A 470 11.31 -15.96 16.55
C GLY A 470 12.71 -16.31 16.96
N ASN A 471 13.27 -17.32 16.29
CA ASN A 471 14.65 -17.76 16.42
C ASN A 471 15.42 -17.39 15.16
N PHE A 472 16.51 -16.69 15.32
CA PHE A 472 17.30 -16.17 14.20
C PHE A 472 18.75 -16.60 14.35
N THR A 473 19.38 -16.94 13.22
CA THR A 473 20.82 -17.15 13.12
C THR A 473 21.41 -16.12 12.19
N VAL A 474 22.38 -15.35 12.68
CA VAL A 474 23.12 -14.37 11.89
C VAL A 474 24.55 -14.87 11.66
N SER A 475 25.06 -14.73 10.44
CA SER A 475 26.42 -15.11 10.06
C SER A 475 26.98 -14.20 8.97
N PRO A 476 28.25 -13.78 9.04
CA PRO A 476 28.95 -13.18 7.92
C PRO A 476 29.05 -14.11 6.71
N ASN A 477 28.94 -13.54 5.51
CA ASN A 477 29.11 -14.24 4.26
C ASN A 477 30.20 -13.53 3.43
N ILE A 478 31.39 -14.15 3.36
CA ILE A 478 32.54 -13.63 2.63
C ILE A 478 32.88 -14.54 1.45
N GLU A 479 33.50 -13.98 0.40
CA GLU A 479 33.78 -14.65 -0.86
C GLU A 479 34.69 -15.86 -0.67
N ASN A 480 35.76 -15.72 0.12
CA ASN A 480 36.78 -16.74 0.35
C ASN A 480 36.86 -17.14 1.83
N PRO A 481 35.87 -17.88 2.38
CA PRO A 481 35.75 -18.12 3.81
C PRO A 481 36.89 -18.93 4.42
N SER A 482 37.61 -19.73 3.61
CA SER A 482 38.74 -20.50 4.07
C SER A 482 40.01 -19.69 4.37
N TRP A 483 40.10 -18.46 3.85
CA TRP A 483 41.23 -17.54 4.05
C TRP A 483 41.11 -16.70 5.31
N PHE A 484 40.01 -16.87 6.03
CA PHE A 484 39.71 -16.10 7.24
C PHE A 484 39.12 -17.01 8.30
N THR A 485 39.38 -16.65 9.55
CA THR A 485 38.67 -17.18 10.72
C THR A 485 37.69 -16.13 11.20
N ILE A 486 36.41 -16.51 11.33
CA ILE A 486 35.34 -15.62 11.81
C ILE A 486 34.96 -16.04 13.24
N SER A 487 34.98 -15.09 14.18
CA SER A 487 34.66 -15.34 15.59
C SER A 487 33.60 -14.35 16.12
N PRO A 488 32.44 -14.85 16.61
CA PRO A 488 31.94 -16.20 16.38
C PRO A 488 31.61 -16.42 14.91
N ASN A 489 31.58 -17.66 14.43
CA ASN A 489 31.23 -17.96 13.04
C ASN A 489 29.74 -17.73 12.72
N ASN A 490 28.89 -17.76 13.74
CA ASN A 490 27.48 -17.37 13.69
C ASN A 490 26.98 -16.98 15.10
N ALA A 491 25.84 -16.34 15.17
CA ALA A 491 25.16 -15.98 16.41
C ALA A 491 23.67 -16.31 16.34
N ASN A 492 23.16 -16.90 17.44
CA ASN A 492 21.76 -17.28 17.54
C ASN A 492 21.01 -16.34 18.50
N PHE A 493 19.83 -15.90 18.09
CA PHE A 493 18.96 -15.00 18.82
C PHE A 493 17.59 -15.61 19.00
N ASN A 494 16.99 -15.45 20.18
CA ASN A 494 15.61 -15.85 20.45
C ASN A 494 14.85 -14.65 21.01
N PHE A 495 13.84 -14.19 20.28
CA PHE A 495 12.89 -13.19 20.74
C PHE A 495 11.53 -13.86 20.99
N THR A 496 11.10 -13.90 22.25
CA THR A 496 9.82 -14.50 22.65
C THR A 496 8.62 -13.65 22.32
N ASN A 497 8.81 -12.36 22.03
CA ASN A 497 7.78 -11.40 21.67
C ASN A 497 8.37 -10.32 20.76
N THR A 498 7.50 -9.43 20.27
CA THR A 498 7.86 -8.29 19.40
C THR A 498 7.58 -6.98 20.15
N ASN A 499 8.42 -6.67 21.14
CA ASN A 499 8.26 -5.51 22.01
C ASN A 499 9.50 -4.58 21.93
N ASN A 500 9.99 -4.33 20.73
CA ASN A 500 11.16 -3.47 20.47
C ASN A 500 12.42 -3.94 21.24
N ASN A 501 12.58 -5.27 21.37
CA ASN A 501 13.78 -5.83 22.01
C ASN A 501 14.99 -5.62 21.11
N SER A 502 16.15 -5.44 21.70
CA SER A 502 17.43 -5.29 21.00
C SER A 502 18.44 -6.34 21.44
N ALA A 503 19.23 -6.81 20.48
CA ALA A 503 20.35 -7.69 20.71
C ALA A 503 21.55 -7.24 19.88
N THR A 504 22.76 -7.37 20.43
CA THR A 504 23.98 -6.94 19.74
C THR A 504 24.95 -8.10 19.64
N GLN A 505 25.55 -8.29 18.46
CA GLN A 505 26.63 -9.22 18.22
C GLN A 505 27.68 -8.58 17.31
N ASN A 506 28.90 -8.55 17.76
CA ASN A 506 30.04 -8.17 16.95
C ASN A 506 30.74 -9.42 16.40
N PHE A 507 31.22 -9.33 15.17
CA PHE A 507 32.01 -10.37 14.52
C PHE A 507 33.42 -9.89 14.28
N CYS A 508 34.38 -10.76 14.53
CA CYS A 508 35.79 -10.54 14.34
C CYS A 508 36.28 -11.44 13.19
N ILE A 509 36.88 -10.85 12.18
CA ILE A 509 37.48 -11.58 11.04
C ILE A 509 38.99 -11.52 11.19
N THR A 510 39.67 -12.64 11.27
CA THR A 510 41.12 -12.76 11.38
C THR A 510 41.66 -13.48 10.16
N PRO A 511 42.73 -13.02 9.48
CA PRO A 511 43.40 -13.70 8.41
C PRO A 511 43.87 -15.12 8.78
N ASN A 512 43.66 -16.09 7.88
CA ASN A 512 44.08 -17.47 8.03
C ASN A 512 44.98 -17.86 6.86
N GLY A 513 46.27 -18.03 7.13
CA GLY A 513 47.28 -18.23 6.05
C GLY A 513 47.65 -16.95 5.36
N ILE A 514 48.26 -17.06 4.18
CA ILE A 514 48.71 -15.95 3.32
C ILE A 514 48.08 -16.16 1.95
N HIS A 515 47.07 -15.36 1.64
CA HIS A 515 46.29 -15.43 0.43
C HIS A 515 46.10 -14.02 -0.16
N PRO A 516 47.06 -13.51 -0.93
CA PRO A 516 46.91 -12.29 -1.69
C PRO A 516 45.97 -12.54 -2.86
N ASP A 517 45.03 -11.63 -3.08
CA ASP A 517 44.06 -11.73 -4.18
C ASP A 517 43.51 -10.33 -4.48
N LEU A 518 43.74 -9.83 -5.65
CA LEU A 518 43.38 -8.51 -6.12
C LEU A 518 42.37 -8.60 -7.26
N GLU A 519 41.49 -7.65 -7.36
CA GLU A 519 40.49 -7.56 -8.42
C GLU A 519 40.46 -6.14 -8.97
N ILE A 520 40.26 -5.99 -10.28
CA ILE A 520 40.10 -4.72 -10.95
C ILE A 520 38.95 -4.78 -11.96
N VAL A 521 38.13 -3.72 -12.03
CA VAL A 521 36.99 -3.60 -12.96
C VAL A 521 36.94 -2.19 -13.52
N ILE A 522 36.56 -2.05 -14.79
CA ILE A 522 36.26 -0.78 -15.46
C ILE A 522 34.75 -0.66 -15.64
N ALA A 523 34.16 0.45 -15.22
CA ALA A 523 32.72 0.73 -15.40
C ALA A 523 32.50 2.14 -15.96
N PRO A 524 31.67 2.33 -16.99
CA PRO A 524 31.34 3.63 -17.52
C PRO A 524 30.36 4.36 -16.54
N VAL A 525 30.77 5.54 -16.07
CA VAL A 525 29.90 6.46 -15.33
C VAL A 525 29.12 7.34 -16.29
N VAL A 526 29.85 7.91 -17.28
CA VAL A 526 29.27 8.61 -18.43
C VAL A 526 29.73 7.89 -19.68
N PRO A 527 28.84 7.24 -20.44
CA PRO A 527 29.21 6.45 -21.61
C PRO A 527 29.71 7.30 -22.75
N SER A 528 30.49 6.68 -23.63
CA SER A 528 31.12 7.33 -24.78
C SER A 528 30.11 7.79 -25.81
N ARG A 529 30.21 9.09 -26.20
CA ARG A 529 29.49 9.72 -27.31
C ARG A 529 30.47 10.50 -28.19
N PRO A 530 30.31 10.48 -29.53
CA PRO A 530 31.24 11.16 -30.42
C PRO A 530 31.28 12.68 -30.16
N GLY A 531 32.44 13.22 -29.83
CA GLY A 531 32.64 14.65 -29.56
C GLY A 531 32.27 15.14 -28.17
N PHE A 532 31.98 14.23 -27.21
CA PHE A 532 31.62 14.57 -25.83
C PHE A 532 32.62 13.92 -24.85
N GLU A 533 32.56 14.42 -23.62
CA GLU A 533 33.29 13.79 -22.51
C GLU A 533 32.62 12.47 -22.10
N ALA A 534 33.47 11.49 -21.79
CA ALA A 534 33.10 10.21 -21.19
C ALA A 534 33.88 10.03 -19.89
N VAL A 535 33.24 9.42 -18.88
CA VAL A 535 33.86 9.19 -17.57
C VAL A 535 33.82 7.71 -17.24
N TYR A 536 35.01 7.17 -16.94
CA TYR A 536 35.17 5.78 -16.50
C TYR A 536 35.62 5.72 -15.06
N LYS A 537 35.05 4.76 -14.35
CA LYS A 537 35.43 4.39 -12.99
C LYS A 537 36.27 3.12 -13.05
N ILE A 538 37.49 3.19 -12.55
CA ILE A 538 38.35 2.04 -12.30
C ILE A 538 38.19 1.67 -10.85
N VAL A 539 37.56 0.54 -10.56
CA VAL A 539 37.41 0.01 -9.21
C VAL A 539 38.40 -1.10 -9.00
N TYR A 540 39.20 -0.98 -7.95
CA TYR A 540 40.15 -2.02 -7.57
C TYR A 540 40.01 -2.38 -6.10
N ARG A 541 40.23 -3.64 -5.78
CA ARG A 541 39.86 -4.18 -4.50
C ARG A 541 40.82 -5.29 -4.09
N ASN A 542 40.99 -5.43 -2.77
CA ASN A 542 41.73 -6.53 -2.19
C ASN A 542 40.74 -7.58 -1.65
N LYS A 543 40.62 -8.71 -2.33
CA LYS A 543 39.81 -9.86 -1.96
C LYS A 543 40.57 -10.83 -1.04
N GLY A 544 41.90 -10.68 -1.05
CA GLY A 544 42.81 -11.48 -0.22
C GLY A 544 42.83 -11.07 1.24
N ASN A 545 43.73 -11.71 1.98
CA ASN A 545 43.87 -11.52 3.43
C ASN A 545 45.17 -10.84 3.85
N GLN A 546 45.91 -10.23 2.90
CA GLN A 546 47.15 -9.50 3.15
C GLN A 546 46.97 -8.05 2.77
N THR A 547 47.49 -7.11 3.59
CA THR A 547 47.63 -5.71 3.18
C THR A 547 48.65 -5.56 2.05
N LEU A 548 48.27 -4.95 0.94
CA LEU A 548 49.13 -4.83 -0.23
C LEU A 548 49.45 -3.39 -0.57
N SER A 549 50.67 -3.19 -1.12
CA SER A 549 51.15 -1.90 -1.65
C SER A 549 51.98 -2.17 -2.89
N GLN A 550 51.77 -1.37 -3.92
CA GLN A 550 52.53 -1.55 -5.17
C GLN A 550 52.75 -0.20 -5.89
N ALA A 551 54.00 0.11 -6.18
CA ALA A 551 54.33 1.19 -7.12
C ALA A 551 53.97 0.81 -8.54
N TYR A 552 53.35 1.74 -9.29
CA TYR A 552 52.76 1.47 -10.60
C TYR A 552 51.79 0.28 -10.59
N GLY A 553 51.06 0.14 -9.45
CA GLY A 553 50.25 -1.04 -9.20
C GLY A 553 48.96 -1.06 -10.01
N ILE A 554 48.42 0.09 -10.38
CA ILE A 554 47.24 0.22 -11.22
C ILE A 554 47.68 0.72 -12.58
N ASN A 555 47.30 0.02 -13.64
CA ASN A 555 47.59 0.44 -15.00
C ASN A 555 46.30 0.48 -15.80
N PHE A 556 46.15 1.53 -16.62
CA PHE A 556 44.98 1.72 -17.47
C PHE A 556 45.43 2.09 -18.87
N PHE A 557 44.94 1.37 -19.88
CA PHE A 557 45.31 1.54 -21.26
C PHE A 557 44.10 1.88 -22.11
N TYR A 558 44.29 2.82 -23.05
CA TYR A 558 43.26 3.32 -23.96
C TYR A 558 43.89 3.69 -25.33
N ASN A 559 43.05 3.86 -26.36
CA ASN A 559 43.55 4.29 -27.68
C ASN A 559 43.58 5.83 -27.75
N ASN A 560 44.74 6.42 -27.53
CA ASN A 560 44.94 7.88 -27.55
C ASN A 560 44.82 8.50 -28.98
N ASN A 561 44.57 7.73 -30.04
CA ASN A 561 44.20 8.28 -31.34
C ASN A 561 42.71 8.58 -31.44
N LEU A 562 41.89 7.97 -30.58
CA LEU A 562 40.40 8.08 -30.59
C LEU A 562 39.84 8.96 -29.50
N MET A 563 40.67 9.33 -28.51
CA MET A 563 40.28 10.13 -27.36
C MET A 563 41.45 10.84 -26.69
N ASP A 564 41.18 11.96 -26.02
CA ASP A 564 42.15 12.73 -25.24
C ASP A 564 41.84 12.64 -23.75
N LEU A 565 42.86 12.40 -22.93
CA LEU A 565 42.73 12.43 -21.46
C LEU A 565 42.46 13.86 -21.00
N VAL A 566 41.35 14.08 -20.30
CA VAL A 566 40.96 15.38 -19.73
C VAL A 566 41.41 15.48 -18.26
N SER A 567 41.02 14.53 -17.42
CA SER A 567 41.33 14.53 -16.00
C SER A 567 41.29 13.14 -15.36
N THR A 568 41.86 13.05 -14.17
CA THR A 568 41.77 11.89 -13.28
C THR A 568 41.47 12.34 -11.84
N SER A 569 40.67 11.60 -11.10
CA SER A 569 40.34 11.94 -9.69
C SER A 569 41.54 11.82 -8.73
N ILE A 570 42.48 10.96 -9.08
CA ILE A 570 43.75 10.77 -8.36
C ILE A 570 44.90 11.10 -9.33
N VAL A 571 45.89 11.89 -8.87
CA VAL A 571 47.02 12.25 -9.68
C VAL A 571 47.80 11.00 -10.11
N PRO A 572 48.02 10.76 -11.41
CA PRO A 572 48.76 9.60 -11.85
C PRO A 572 50.23 9.64 -11.45
N THR A 573 50.78 8.48 -11.16
CA THR A 573 52.27 8.32 -11.00
C THR A 573 52.99 8.48 -12.33
N SER A 574 52.38 8.02 -13.44
CA SER A 574 52.90 8.13 -14.79
C SER A 574 51.77 8.24 -15.82
N VAL A 575 52.01 9.09 -16.83
CA VAL A 575 51.17 9.17 -18.04
C VAL A 575 52.07 9.00 -19.26
N VAL A 576 51.76 8.02 -20.07
CA VAL A 576 52.46 7.76 -21.36
C VAL A 576 51.40 7.75 -22.48
N SER A 577 51.83 7.70 -23.71
CA SER A 577 50.94 7.63 -24.87
C SER A 577 50.06 6.37 -24.78
N GLY A 578 48.75 6.57 -24.57
CA GLY A 578 47.76 5.50 -24.44
C GLY A 578 47.80 4.69 -23.14
N GLY A 579 48.50 5.20 -22.11
CA GLY A 579 48.57 4.52 -20.78
C GLY A 579 48.76 5.44 -19.62
N ILE A 580 48.11 5.11 -18.52
CA ILE A 580 48.14 5.81 -17.24
C ILE A 580 48.46 4.81 -16.15
N SER A 581 49.29 5.21 -15.16
CA SER A 581 49.58 4.33 -14.03
C SER A 581 49.52 5.09 -12.71
N TRP A 582 49.13 4.39 -11.65
CA TRP A 582 49.04 4.89 -10.27
C TRP A 582 49.72 3.92 -9.32
N ASP A 583 50.27 4.47 -8.27
CA ASP A 583 50.68 3.72 -7.08
C ASP A 583 49.48 3.48 -6.17
N TYR A 584 49.47 2.38 -5.44
CA TYR A 584 48.59 2.23 -4.27
C TYR A 584 49.39 1.76 -3.07
N ALA A 585 48.98 2.17 -1.90
CA ALA A 585 49.62 1.81 -0.65
C ALA A 585 48.55 1.40 0.38
N ASN A 586 48.93 0.40 1.21
CA ASN A 586 48.12 -0.07 2.33
C ASN A 586 46.68 -0.42 1.96
N LEU A 587 46.47 -1.09 0.84
CA LEU A 587 45.18 -1.62 0.44
C LEU A 587 44.82 -2.80 1.36
N GLN A 588 43.91 -2.56 2.30
CA GLN A 588 43.53 -3.55 3.31
C GLN A 588 42.68 -4.68 2.72
N PRO A 589 42.65 -5.86 3.34
CA PRO A 589 41.67 -6.89 2.99
C PRO A 589 40.23 -6.33 2.98
N PHE A 590 39.43 -6.71 2.00
CA PHE A 590 38.07 -6.24 1.68
C PHE A 590 37.94 -4.78 1.24
N GLU A 591 39.02 -3.99 1.30
CA GLU A 591 38.99 -2.60 0.87
C GLU A 591 38.83 -2.49 -0.64
N SER A 592 37.89 -1.62 -1.05
CA SER A 592 37.67 -1.21 -2.44
C SER A 592 37.97 0.26 -2.60
N ARG A 593 38.72 0.64 -3.65
CA ARG A 593 39.05 2.01 -4.02
C ARG A 593 38.68 2.27 -5.45
N GLU A 594 38.47 3.54 -5.81
CA GLU A 594 38.13 3.95 -7.17
C GLU A 594 39.03 5.05 -7.72
N ILE A 595 39.19 5.08 -9.03
CA ILE A 595 39.79 6.17 -9.77
C ILE A 595 38.84 6.54 -10.91
N LEU A 596 38.42 7.82 -10.98
CA LEU A 596 37.66 8.34 -12.10
C LEU A 596 38.63 8.87 -13.16
N VAL A 597 38.40 8.53 -14.44
CA VAL A 597 39.16 9.00 -15.57
C VAL A 597 38.21 9.60 -16.59
N THR A 598 38.44 10.85 -16.97
CA THR A 598 37.63 11.58 -17.95
C THR A 598 38.39 11.70 -19.27
N PHE A 599 37.74 11.32 -20.36
CA PHE A 599 38.24 11.49 -21.73
C PHE A 599 37.32 12.39 -22.53
N ASN A 600 37.88 13.15 -23.46
CA ASN A 600 37.13 13.77 -24.54
C ASN A 600 37.19 12.83 -25.75
N ILE A 601 36.07 12.29 -26.16
CA ILE A 601 35.95 11.35 -27.29
C ILE A 601 35.99 12.14 -28.60
N ASN A 602 36.73 11.66 -29.58
CA ASN A 602 36.89 12.32 -30.89
C ASN A 602 35.53 12.51 -31.57
N ALA A 603 35.32 13.67 -32.17
CA ALA A 603 34.15 13.96 -32.98
C ALA A 603 34.20 13.19 -34.32
N PRO A 604 33.08 12.96 -35.01
CA PRO A 604 33.05 12.36 -36.35
C PRO A 604 33.79 13.17 -37.41
N THR A 605 34.12 14.42 -37.12
CA THR A 605 34.87 15.33 -37.99
C THR A 605 36.38 15.39 -37.66
N ALA A 606 36.85 14.69 -36.64
CA ALA A 606 38.26 14.66 -36.25
C ALA A 606 39.11 13.87 -37.26
N ALA A 607 40.45 14.04 -37.17
CA ALA A 607 41.39 13.30 -38.04
C ALA A 607 41.28 11.78 -37.87
N ASN A 608 41.03 11.33 -36.65
CA ASN A 608 40.68 9.96 -36.30
C ASN A 608 39.25 9.98 -35.73
N PRO A 609 38.23 9.85 -36.58
CA PRO A 609 36.86 10.01 -36.16
C PRO A 609 36.37 8.84 -35.28
N VAL A 610 35.52 9.14 -34.34
CA VAL A 610 34.71 8.16 -33.60
C VAL A 610 33.24 8.37 -33.99
N ASN A 611 32.57 7.29 -34.35
CA ASN A 611 31.17 7.31 -34.78
C ASN A 611 30.31 6.44 -33.84
N ILE A 612 29.01 6.63 -33.93
CA ILE A 612 28.05 5.74 -33.25
C ILE A 612 28.25 4.31 -33.76
N ASN A 613 28.19 3.34 -32.87
CA ASN A 613 28.48 1.90 -33.06
C ASN A 613 29.97 1.53 -33.25
N ASP A 614 30.92 2.47 -33.16
CA ASP A 614 32.30 2.11 -33.00
C ASP A 614 32.54 1.45 -31.63
N VAL A 615 33.52 0.58 -31.52
CA VAL A 615 33.88 -0.06 -30.25
C VAL A 615 35.18 0.54 -29.74
N LEU A 616 35.10 1.09 -28.50
CA LEU A 616 36.27 1.59 -27.76
C LEU A 616 36.72 0.52 -26.77
N THR A 617 37.96 0.14 -26.78
CA THR A 617 38.54 -0.86 -25.88
C THR A 617 39.41 -0.19 -24.84
N PHE A 618 39.14 -0.50 -23.61
CA PHE A 618 39.88 -0.08 -22.42
C PHE A 618 40.44 -1.32 -21.72
N THR A 619 41.63 -1.23 -21.17
CA THR A 619 42.21 -2.32 -20.39
C THR A 619 42.75 -1.77 -19.07
N ALA A 620 42.31 -2.33 -17.94
CA ALA A 620 42.89 -2.06 -16.64
C ALA A 620 43.59 -3.31 -16.10
N SER A 621 44.70 -3.11 -15.38
CA SER A 621 45.35 -4.20 -14.66
C SER A 621 45.86 -3.73 -13.29
N ILE A 622 45.85 -4.67 -12.33
CA ILE A 622 46.35 -4.47 -10.97
C ILE A 622 47.54 -5.43 -10.71
N LEU A 623 48.56 -4.91 -10.03
CA LEU A 623 49.75 -5.64 -9.66
C LEU A 623 49.91 -5.69 -8.14
N PRO A 624 50.63 -6.64 -7.54
CA PRO A 624 51.39 -7.71 -8.26
C PRO A 624 50.48 -8.88 -8.63
N GLN A 625 50.74 -9.50 -9.76
CA GLN A 625 50.08 -10.75 -10.13
C GLN A 625 50.82 -11.97 -9.57
N ALA A 626 52.11 -11.83 -9.26
CA ALA A 626 52.90 -12.91 -8.71
C ALA A 626 52.49 -13.26 -7.26
N GLY A 627 51.99 -14.46 -7.09
CA GLY A 627 51.49 -14.96 -5.80
C GLY A 627 50.02 -14.67 -5.54
N ASP A 628 49.34 -14.02 -6.46
CA ASP A 628 47.90 -13.80 -6.44
C ASP A 628 47.14 -15.13 -6.64
N GLU A 629 46.08 -15.33 -5.87
CA GLU A 629 45.30 -16.58 -5.87
C GLU A 629 44.45 -16.70 -7.15
N ASN A 630 43.94 -15.57 -7.70
CA ASN A 630 43.16 -15.55 -8.93
C ASN A 630 43.64 -14.46 -9.90
N THR A 631 44.69 -14.71 -10.67
CA THR A 631 45.24 -13.74 -11.59
C THR A 631 44.35 -13.38 -12.79
N SER A 632 43.21 -14.06 -12.98
CA SER A 632 42.30 -13.77 -14.10
C SER A 632 41.54 -12.48 -13.90
N ASP A 633 41.23 -12.06 -12.65
CA ASP A 633 40.54 -10.82 -12.33
C ASP A 633 41.49 -9.65 -11.99
N ASN A 634 42.81 -9.85 -12.11
CA ASN A 634 43.78 -8.78 -12.06
C ASN A 634 43.89 -8.00 -13.39
N LEU A 635 43.18 -8.42 -14.41
CA LEU A 635 43.11 -7.80 -15.72
C LEU A 635 41.64 -7.72 -16.17
N TYR A 636 41.19 -6.52 -16.50
CA TYR A 636 39.83 -6.30 -17.03
C TYR A 636 39.91 -5.60 -18.38
N VAL A 637 39.23 -6.15 -19.38
CA VAL A 637 39.10 -5.57 -20.72
C VAL A 637 37.64 -5.18 -20.92
N TYR A 638 37.41 -3.89 -21.06
CA TYR A 638 36.07 -3.33 -21.29
C TYR A 638 35.96 -2.85 -22.74
N ASN A 639 34.98 -3.39 -23.45
CA ASN A 639 34.67 -3.01 -24.82
C ASN A 639 33.36 -2.24 -24.86
N GLU A 640 33.43 -0.94 -25.05
CA GLU A 640 32.24 -0.08 -25.06
C GLU A 640 31.79 0.22 -26.49
N VAL A 641 30.52 0.02 -26.78
CA VAL A 641 29.87 0.48 -28.01
C VAL A 641 29.52 1.95 -27.88
N VAL A 642 30.03 2.79 -28.75
CA VAL A 642 29.76 4.23 -28.76
C VAL A 642 28.31 4.51 -29.13
N ILE A 643 27.62 5.32 -28.31
CA ILE A 643 26.20 5.61 -28.45
C ILE A 643 25.94 7.08 -28.83
N GLY A 644 24.72 7.39 -29.33
CA GLY A 644 24.32 8.78 -29.66
C GLY A 644 23.70 9.51 -28.50
N SER A 645 22.77 8.84 -27.85
CA SER A 645 22.10 9.32 -26.64
C SER A 645 21.89 8.16 -25.70
N TYR A 646 21.78 8.41 -24.41
CA TYR A 646 21.49 7.40 -23.38
C TYR A 646 20.47 7.91 -22.37
N ASP A 647 19.80 6.98 -21.72
CA ASP A 647 18.99 7.26 -20.54
C ASP A 647 19.93 7.26 -19.32
N PRO A 648 19.98 8.34 -18.53
CA PRO A 648 20.85 8.37 -17.35
C PRO A 648 20.39 7.43 -16.23
N ASN A 649 19.18 6.89 -16.32
CA ASN A 649 18.63 5.89 -15.42
C ASN A 649 18.67 4.51 -16.10
N ASP A 650 19.82 3.87 -16.09
CA ASP A 650 20.05 2.64 -16.85
C ASP A 650 20.78 1.56 -16.06
N ILE A 651 20.81 0.36 -16.63
CA ILE A 651 21.63 -0.76 -16.16
C ILE A 651 22.42 -1.35 -17.33
N THR A 652 23.69 -1.67 -17.10
CA THR A 652 24.59 -2.23 -18.10
C THR A 652 25.32 -3.45 -17.53
N CYS A 653 25.35 -4.57 -18.26
CA CYS A 653 26.29 -5.67 -18.02
C CYS A 653 27.64 -5.30 -18.59
N LEU A 654 28.70 -5.33 -17.79
CA LEU A 654 30.04 -4.88 -18.21
C LEU A 654 30.77 -5.89 -19.09
N GLU A 655 30.39 -7.17 -19.06
CA GLU A 655 30.86 -8.23 -19.94
C GLU A 655 30.26 -8.11 -21.35
N GLY A 656 29.14 -7.32 -21.47
CA GLY A 656 28.45 -7.04 -22.73
C GLY A 656 27.24 -7.92 -22.97
N ASP A 657 26.60 -7.71 -24.15
CA ASP A 657 25.36 -8.41 -24.53
C ASP A 657 25.61 -9.85 -24.96
N VAL A 658 26.85 -10.21 -25.32
CA VAL A 658 27.24 -11.56 -25.74
C VAL A 658 28.48 -11.99 -24.98
N VAL A 659 28.35 -13.04 -24.20
CA VAL A 659 29.41 -13.60 -23.34
C VAL A 659 29.71 -15.02 -23.74
N SER A 660 30.97 -15.44 -23.58
CA SER A 660 31.39 -16.80 -23.87
C SER A 660 30.67 -17.83 -23.03
N PRO A 661 30.19 -18.96 -23.56
CA PRO A 661 29.62 -20.04 -22.77
C PRO A 661 30.57 -20.61 -21.70
N ALA A 662 31.86 -20.37 -21.82
CA ALA A 662 32.86 -20.76 -20.82
C ALA A 662 32.75 -19.97 -19.51
N GLU A 663 32.06 -18.82 -19.53
CA GLU A 663 31.82 -17.96 -18.36
C GLU A 663 30.52 -18.26 -17.65
N ILE A 664 29.81 -19.32 -18.07
CA ILE A 664 28.65 -19.81 -17.33
C ILE A 664 29.10 -20.28 -15.92
N GLY A 665 28.47 -19.76 -14.88
CA GLY A 665 28.85 -20.00 -13.49
C GLY A 665 29.83 -18.96 -12.93
N ASP A 666 30.38 -18.07 -13.76
CA ASP A 666 31.22 -16.97 -13.33
C ASP A 666 30.44 -15.70 -13.01
N TYR A 667 31.13 -14.70 -12.48
CA TYR A 667 30.54 -13.42 -12.13
C TYR A 667 30.24 -12.57 -13.35
N LEU A 668 29.03 -11.99 -13.40
CA LEU A 668 28.70 -10.90 -14.29
C LEU A 668 28.61 -9.61 -13.46
N HIS A 669 29.21 -8.53 -13.99
CA HIS A 669 29.24 -7.23 -13.36
C HIS A 669 28.16 -6.32 -13.92
N TYR A 670 27.44 -5.66 -13.05
CA TYR A 670 26.36 -4.73 -13.42
C TYR A 670 26.62 -3.35 -12.86
N MET A 671 26.55 -2.36 -13.75
CA MET A 671 26.55 -0.95 -13.40
C MET A 671 25.12 -0.42 -13.51
N ILE A 672 24.55 0.04 -12.39
CA ILE A 672 23.25 0.71 -12.36
C ILE A 672 23.52 2.20 -12.13
N ARG A 673 23.02 3.05 -13.03
CA ARG A 673 23.18 4.52 -12.96
C ARG A 673 21.83 5.16 -12.71
N PHE A 674 21.84 6.30 -12.03
CA PHE A 674 20.66 7.11 -11.80
C PHE A 674 21.00 8.59 -11.80
N GLU A 675 20.03 9.41 -12.25
CA GLU A 675 20.09 10.86 -12.25
C GLU A 675 18.79 11.44 -11.73
N ASN A 676 18.89 12.42 -10.85
CA ASN A 676 17.73 13.21 -10.44
C ASN A 676 17.38 14.20 -11.57
N THR A 677 16.46 13.82 -12.44
CA THR A 677 15.94 14.68 -13.52
C THR A 677 14.78 15.57 -13.05
N GLY A 678 14.43 15.51 -11.76
CA GLY A 678 13.40 16.35 -11.15
C GLY A 678 13.83 17.81 -11.01
N THR A 679 12.91 18.64 -10.54
CA THR A 679 13.15 20.10 -10.35
C THR A 679 13.61 20.45 -8.92
N ALA A 680 13.61 19.49 -8.01
CA ALA A 680 14.01 19.61 -6.62
C ALA A 680 15.05 18.53 -6.25
N GLU A 681 15.72 18.75 -5.14
CA GLU A 681 16.63 17.79 -4.52
C GLU A 681 15.86 16.52 -4.11
N ALA A 682 16.42 15.34 -4.38
CA ALA A 682 15.91 14.07 -3.89
C ALA A 682 16.54 13.75 -2.53
N GLU A 683 15.71 13.63 -1.51
CA GLU A 683 16.17 13.36 -0.14
C GLU A 683 16.65 11.92 0.03
N ASN A 684 15.88 10.97 -0.54
CA ASN A 684 16.17 9.55 -0.47
C ASN A 684 16.06 8.91 -1.86
N ILE A 685 16.96 7.97 -2.15
CA ILE A 685 16.88 7.20 -3.39
C ILE A 685 16.95 5.70 -3.05
N VAL A 686 16.07 4.91 -3.63
CA VAL A 686 16.13 3.45 -3.53
C VAL A 686 16.30 2.85 -4.92
N VAL A 687 17.40 2.14 -5.13
CA VAL A 687 17.63 1.34 -6.32
C VAL A 687 17.24 -0.10 -6.00
N ARG A 688 16.14 -0.57 -6.58
CA ARG A 688 15.58 -1.90 -6.35
C ARG A 688 15.74 -2.77 -7.57
N THR A 689 16.38 -3.93 -7.42
CA THR A 689 16.55 -4.92 -8.50
C THR A 689 16.14 -6.30 -8.01
N GLU A 690 15.58 -7.09 -8.89
CA GLU A 690 15.28 -8.50 -8.61
C GLU A 690 16.35 -9.39 -9.25
N VAL A 691 16.78 -10.41 -8.52
CA VAL A 691 17.71 -11.42 -8.97
C VAL A 691 16.92 -12.68 -9.26
N ASN A 692 16.72 -12.98 -10.56
CA ASN A 692 16.01 -14.17 -10.98
C ASN A 692 16.76 -15.43 -10.54
N PRO A 693 16.21 -16.29 -9.70
CA PRO A 693 16.88 -17.48 -9.19
C PRO A 693 17.13 -18.56 -10.26
N ALA A 694 16.47 -18.47 -11.42
CA ALA A 694 16.76 -19.33 -12.55
C ALA A 694 18.10 -18.97 -13.23
N ASP A 695 18.44 -17.67 -13.24
CA ASP A 695 19.55 -17.12 -13.97
C ASP A 695 20.80 -16.94 -13.10
N PHE A 696 20.59 -16.56 -11.82
CA PHE A 696 21.67 -16.15 -10.93
C PHE A 696 21.63 -16.84 -9.56
N ASP A 697 22.79 -16.92 -8.92
CA ASP A 697 22.92 -17.28 -7.53
C ASP A 697 22.91 -16.03 -6.63
N ILE A 698 21.77 -15.71 -6.01
CA ILE A 698 21.63 -14.55 -5.11
C ILE A 698 22.65 -14.55 -3.95
N ASN A 699 23.13 -15.74 -3.53
CA ASN A 699 24.09 -15.85 -2.43
C ASN A 699 25.49 -15.39 -2.82
N SER A 700 25.79 -15.35 -4.11
CA SER A 700 27.05 -14.87 -4.64
C SER A 700 27.09 -13.34 -4.84
N LEU A 701 25.93 -12.64 -4.72
CA LEU A 701 25.86 -11.20 -4.97
C LEU A 701 26.78 -10.43 -4.03
N GLN A 702 27.60 -9.56 -4.62
CA GLN A 702 28.52 -8.67 -3.93
C GLN A 702 28.32 -7.22 -4.39
N LEU A 703 28.37 -6.30 -3.45
CA LEU A 703 28.42 -4.87 -3.70
C LEU A 703 29.88 -4.44 -3.77
N LEU A 704 30.32 -3.98 -4.96
CA LEU A 704 31.71 -3.60 -5.20
C LEU A 704 31.98 -2.14 -4.88
N ASN A 705 31.07 -1.26 -5.32
CA ASN A 705 31.21 0.18 -5.16
C ASN A 705 29.87 0.90 -5.31
N THR A 706 29.75 2.07 -4.67
CA THR A 706 28.65 3.00 -4.84
C THR A 706 29.13 4.43 -4.87
N SER A 707 28.43 5.31 -5.55
CA SER A 707 28.77 6.74 -5.63
C SER A 707 28.59 7.50 -4.31
N HIS A 708 27.68 7.04 -3.46
CA HIS A 708 27.30 7.65 -2.18
C HIS A 708 27.17 6.57 -1.11
N PRO A 709 27.18 6.94 0.17
CA PRO A 709 26.93 6.01 1.26
C PRO A 709 25.58 5.31 1.09
N VAL A 710 25.55 4.00 1.26
CA VAL A 710 24.39 3.16 1.00
C VAL A 710 24.14 2.15 2.11
N ASN A 711 22.87 1.87 2.38
CA ASN A 711 22.45 0.70 3.14
C ASN A 711 21.86 -0.30 2.15
N ALA A 712 22.41 -1.51 2.08
CA ALA A 712 21.91 -2.52 1.16
C ALA A 712 21.29 -3.69 1.92
N LYS A 713 20.14 -4.15 1.45
CA LYS A 713 19.44 -5.33 2.02
C LYS A 713 18.96 -6.27 0.92
N ILE A 714 18.85 -7.55 1.27
CA ILE A 714 18.27 -8.58 0.42
C ILE A 714 17.14 -9.27 1.17
N THR A 715 15.97 -9.30 0.55
CA THR A 715 14.78 -10.00 1.06
C THR A 715 14.30 -10.97 -0.02
N GLY A 716 14.49 -12.27 0.19
CA GLY A 716 14.28 -13.26 -0.86
C GLY A 716 15.19 -13.00 -2.06
N ASN A 717 14.59 -12.69 -3.23
CA ASN A 717 15.31 -12.38 -4.46
C ASN A 717 15.42 -10.87 -4.75
N VAL A 718 14.86 -10.04 -3.90
CA VAL A 718 14.86 -8.58 -4.07
C VAL A 718 16.06 -7.98 -3.36
N VAL A 719 16.82 -7.18 -4.07
CA VAL A 719 17.96 -6.40 -3.58
C VAL A 719 17.59 -4.93 -3.62
N GLU A 720 17.77 -4.23 -2.50
CA GLU A 720 17.51 -2.81 -2.36
C GLU A 720 18.77 -2.09 -1.88
N PHE A 721 19.19 -1.10 -2.64
CA PHE A 721 20.28 -0.19 -2.31
C PHE A 721 19.66 1.15 -1.91
N ILE A 722 19.73 1.47 -0.64
CA ILE A 722 19.02 2.58 0.01
C ILE A 722 20.02 3.70 0.29
N PHE A 723 19.90 4.79 -0.44
CA PHE A 723 20.65 6.03 -0.26
C PHE A 723 19.83 6.99 0.59
N GLN A 724 19.89 6.81 1.90
CA GLN A 724 19.13 7.62 2.85
C GLN A 724 19.82 8.97 3.06
N ASN A 725 19.05 10.06 3.04
CA ASN A 725 19.52 11.44 3.16
C ASN A 725 20.64 11.77 2.15
N ILE A 726 20.52 11.27 0.92
CA ILE A 726 21.52 11.52 -0.13
C ILE A 726 21.54 12.97 -0.56
N LEU A 727 20.41 13.68 -0.48
CA LEU A 727 20.22 15.09 -0.86
C LEU A 727 20.75 15.35 -2.28
N LEU A 728 20.34 14.52 -3.24
CA LEU A 728 20.84 14.60 -4.60
C LEU A 728 20.15 15.73 -5.38
N GLU A 729 20.91 16.77 -5.69
CA GLU A 729 20.40 17.94 -6.44
C GLU A 729 19.86 17.56 -7.83
N SER A 730 19.05 18.46 -8.42
CA SER A 730 18.59 18.32 -9.81
C SER A 730 19.78 18.23 -10.77
N GLY A 731 19.79 17.23 -11.64
CA GLY A 731 20.93 16.89 -12.49
C GLY A 731 22.07 16.15 -11.78
N GLY A 732 21.93 15.85 -10.50
CA GLY A 732 22.89 15.04 -9.74
C GLY A 732 22.82 13.56 -10.16
N HIS A 733 23.97 12.89 -10.14
CA HIS A 733 24.12 11.51 -10.58
C HIS A 733 24.56 10.59 -9.45
N GLY A 734 24.14 9.33 -9.52
CA GLY A 734 24.63 8.28 -8.66
C GLY A 734 24.74 6.95 -9.38
N ASN A 735 25.43 6.00 -8.75
CA ASN A 735 25.58 4.66 -9.32
C ASN A 735 25.81 3.58 -8.26
N VAL A 736 25.51 2.34 -8.65
CA VAL A 736 25.79 1.11 -7.93
C VAL A 736 26.54 0.16 -8.85
N LEU A 737 27.70 -0.32 -8.43
CA LEU A 737 28.45 -1.38 -9.11
C LEU A 737 28.36 -2.66 -8.27
N LEU A 738 27.81 -3.70 -8.85
CA LEU A 738 27.64 -5.00 -8.21
C LEU A 738 28.11 -6.13 -9.13
N LYS A 739 28.36 -7.32 -8.54
CA LYS A 739 28.56 -8.57 -9.30
C LYS A 739 27.72 -9.69 -8.72
N VAL A 740 27.34 -10.62 -9.59
CA VAL A 740 26.56 -11.80 -9.21
C VAL A 740 26.90 -12.95 -10.15
N LYS A 741 27.02 -14.18 -9.64
CA LYS A 741 27.31 -15.36 -10.46
C LYS A 741 26.08 -15.78 -11.24
N SER A 742 26.30 -16.10 -12.53
CA SER A 742 25.31 -16.82 -13.32
C SER A 742 25.16 -18.26 -12.78
N LYS A 743 24.05 -18.93 -13.09
CA LYS A 743 23.84 -20.34 -12.65
C LYS A 743 24.66 -21.30 -13.52
N ASP A 744 25.32 -22.26 -12.88
CA ASP A 744 26.01 -23.37 -13.55
C ASP A 744 25.07 -24.27 -14.39
N THR A 745 23.75 -24.13 -14.21
CA THR A 745 22.75 -24.90 -14.95
C THR A 745 22.39 -24.29 -16.31
N LEU A 746 22.82 -23.07 -16.57
CA LEU A 746 22.64 -22.40 -17.87
C LEU A 746 23.41 -23.13 -18.99
N GLN A 747 22.98 -22.92 -20.23
CA GLN A 747 23.54 -23.55 -21.39
C GLN A 747 23.87 -22.50 -22.46
N GLN A 748 24.68 -22.91 -23.44
CA GLN A 748 24.92 -22.08 -24.63
C GLN A 748 23.58 -21.76 -25.31
N GLY A 749 23.33 -20.49 -25.55
CA GLY A 749 22.12 -19.94 -26.15
C GLY A 749 21.10 -19.42 -25.15
N ASP A 750 21.32 -19.69 -23.86
CA ASP A 750 20.49 -19.08 -22.80
C ASP A 750 20.86 -17.61 -22.63
N ASN A 751 19.86 -16.79 -22.33
CA ASN A 751 20.03 -15.39 -21.96
C ASN A 751 19.68 -15.16 -20.50
N VAL A 752 20.36 -14.21 -19.89
CA VAL A 752 20.07 -13.73 -18.54
C VAL A 752 19.74 -12.24 -18.61
N ASN A 753 18.71 -11.85 -17.88
CA ASN A 753 18.17 -10.50 -17.93
C ASN A 753 18.24 -9.84 -16.54
N LYS A 754 18.53 -8.54 -16.52
CA LYS A 754 18.53 -7.76 -15.30
C LYS A 754 17.96 -6.37 -15.53
N ARG A 755 17.13 -5.92 -14.59
CA ARG A 755 16.49 -4.61 -14.60
C ARG A 755 16.48 -4.04 -13.18
N ALA A 756 16.44 -2.72 -13.06
CA ALA A 756 16.25 -2.03 -11.80
C ALA A 756 15.09 -1.03 -11.87
N ASN A 757 14.52 -0.74 -10.72
CA ASN A 757 13.57 0.34 -10.50
C ASN A 757 14.21 1.34 -9.52
N ILE A 758 14.22 2.61 -9.88
CA ILE A 758 14.84 3.68 -9.09
C ILE A 758 13.72 4.56 -8.53
N TYR A 759 13.61 4.61 -7.21
CA TYR A 759 12.63 5.41 -6.49
C TYR A 759 13.32 6.68 -6.00
N PHE A 760 12.80 7.83 -6.39
CA PHE A 760 13.22 9.14 -5.92
C PHE A 760 12.15 9.64 -4.95
N ASP A 761 12.44 9.65 -3.66
CA ASP A 761 11.50 9.99 -2.59
C ASP A 761 10.15 9.26 -2.75
N TYR A 762 9.04 10.01 -2.87
CA TYR A 762 7.68 9.51 -2.97
C TYR A 762 7.18 9.35 -4.41
N ASN A 763 8.07 9.46 -5.40
CA ASN A 763 7.69 9.42 -6.81
C ASN A 763 7.54 7.97 -7.32
N TYR A 764 6.87 7.82 -8.46
CA TYR A 764 6.87 6.57 -9.20
C TYR A 764 8.29 6.14 -9.55
N PRO A 765 8.57 4.84 -9.49
CA PRO A 765 9.89 4.37 -9.86
C PRO A 765 10.19 4.64 -11.32
N VAL A 766 11.37 5.16 -11.59
CA VAL A 766 11.96 5.18 -12.92
C VAL A 766 12.54 3.79 -13.18
N ALA A 767 12.03 3.12 -14.18
CA ALA A 767 12.53 1.81 -14.55
C ALA A 767 13.72 1.98 -15.51
N THR A 768 14.83 1.25 -15.27
CA THR A 768 15.93 1.19 -16.22
C THR A 768 15.53 0.42 -17.49
N ASN A 769 16.40 0.46 -18.52
CA ASN A 769 16.40 -0.57 -19.56
C ASN A 769 16.55 -1.97 -18.95
N GLU A 770 16.40 -2.99 -19.76
CA GLU A 770 16.74 -4.36 -19.42
C GLU A 770 18.14 -4.68 -20.00
N ALA A 771 19.10 -5.02 -19.13
CA ALA A 771 20.41 -5.56 -19.56
C ALA A 771 20.22 -7.03 -19.88
N GLU A 772 20.33 -7.36 -21.15
CA GLU A 772 20.22 -8.71 -21.70
C GLU A 772 21.63 -9.23 -22.05
N THR A 773 22.01 -10.40 -21.56
CA THR A 773 23.30 -11.04 -21.84
C THR A 773 23.03 -12.47 -22.27
N ILE A 774 23.50 -12.83 -23.49
CA ILE A 774 23.38 -14.18 -24.04
C ILE A 774 24.71 -14.92 -23.97
N PHE A 775 24.69 -16.17 -23.51
CA PHE A 775 25.84 -17.04 -23.49
C PHE A 775 26.03 -17.74 -24.86
N GLN A 776 26.79 -17.10 -25.75
CA GLN A 776 26.98 -17.59 -27.10
C GLN A 776 28.46 -17.53 -27.49
N ALA A 777 28.94 -18.59 -28.13
CA ALA A 777 30.27 -18.54 -28.73
C ALA A 777 30.28 -17.42 -29.78
N LEU A 778 31.22 -16.48 -29.63
CA LEU A 778 31.56 -15.53 -30.68
C LEU A 778 32.14 -16.35 -31.85
N SER A 779 31.31 -16.93 -32.68
CA SER A 779 31.74 -17.42 -33.97
C SER A 779 32.03 -16.19 -34.81
N ASN A 780 33.28 -16.06 -35.29
CA ASN A 780 33.45 -15.35 -36.54
C ASN A 780 32.43 -15.94 -37.49
N PRO A 781 31.55 -15.17 -38.13
CA PRO A 781 30.71 -15.72 -39.16
C PRO A 781 31.73 -16.36 -40.15
N ASP A 782 31.71 -17.69 -40.28
CA ASP A 782 32.30 -18.35 -41.41
C ASP A 782 31.60 -17.75 -42.62
N PHE A 783 32.23 -16.75 -43.22
CA PHE A 783 31.80 -16.24 -44.51
C PHE A 783 31.93 -17.40 -45.46
N GLU A 784 30.85 -18.11 -45.76
CA GLU A 784 30.85 -19.06 -46.84
C GLU A 784 31.39 -18.34 -48.07
N GLN A 785 32.58 -18.74 -48.48
CA GLN A 785 33.18 -18.19 -49.70
C GLN A 785 32.46 -18.78 -50.89
N ASP A 786 31.71 -17.91 -51.59
CA ASP A 786 31.13 -18.35 -52.86
C ASP A 786 32.23 -18.46 -53.92
N GLN A 787 32.72 -19.66 -54.06
CA GLN A 787 33.77 -19.98 -55.05
C GLN A 787 33.30 -19.92 -56.51
N SER A 788 31.98 -19.89 -56.74
CA SER A 788 31.39 -19.80 -58.06
C SER A 788 31.57 -18.41 -58.69
N ILE A 789 31.77 -17.38 -57.87
CA ILE A 789 31.90 -16.01 -58.36
C ILE A 789 33.18 -15.85 -59.12
N SER A 790 33.06 -15.37 -60.34
CA SER A 790 34.20 -15.06 -61.28
C SER A 790 34.23 -13.56 -61.62
N VAL A 791 35.40 -12.97 -61.62
CA VAL A 791 35.63 -11.54 -61.84
C VAL A 791 36.64 -11.41 -62.98
N TYR A 792 36.20 -10.89 -64.10
CA TYR A 792 37.02 -10.79 -65.34
C TYR A 792 36.64 -9.64 -66.27
N PRO A 793 37.52 -9.10 -67.15
CA PRO A 793 38.95 -9.45 -67.23
C PRO A 793 39.69 -8.81 -66.02
N ASN A 794 40.84 -9.44 -65.71
CA ASN A 794 41.79 -8.92 -64.74
C ASN A 794 43.20 -9.23 -65.20
N PRO A 795 43.99 -8.28 -65.67
CA PRO A 795 43.77 -6.80 -65.63
C PRO A 795 42.61 -6.32 -66.50
N THR A 796 42.14 -5.11 -66.25
CA THR A 796 41.04 -4.47 -66.97
C THR A 796 41.39 -3.01 -67.24
N LYS A 797 40.71 -2.38 -68.26
CA LYS A 797 40.80 -0.95 -68.54
C LYS A 797 39.68 -0.16 -67.90
N ASP A 798 38.45 -0.57 -68.19
CA ASP A 798 37.27 0.25 -67.81
C ASP A 798 36.18 -0.51 -67.13
N LYS A 799 35.93 -1.77 -67.42
CA LYS A 799 34.81 -2.56 -66.97
C LYS A 799 35.18 -3.93 -66.47
N VAL A 800 34.55 -4.39 -65.44
CA VAL A 800 34.75 -5.72 -64.87
C VAL A 800 33.45 -6.47 -64.89
N ASN A 801 33.38 -7.65 -65.46
CA ASN A 801 32.25 -8.55 -65.36
C ASN A 801 32.39 -9.34 -64.09
N VAL A 802 31.25 -9.44 -63.36
CA VAL A 802 31.11 -10.29 -62.20
C VAL A 802 30.02 -11.30 -62.52
N SER A 803 30.32 -12.60 -62.39
CA SER A 803 29.31 -13.65 -62.61
C SER A 803 29.47 -14.74 -61.55
N GLY A 804 28.41 -15.41 -61.22
CA GLY A 804 28.32 -16.49 -60.22
C GLY A 804 27.22 -17.47 -60.60
N ASP A 805 27.18 -18.62 -59.92
CA ASP A 805 26.11 -19.60 -60.05
C ASP A 805 24.83 -19.20 -59.26
N PHE A 806 24.96 -18.27 -58.37
CA PHE A 806 23.86 -17.75 -57.49
C PHE A 806 23.61 -16.28 -57.77
N THR A 807 22.41 -15.81 -57.38
CA THR A 807 22.05 -14.41 -57.54
C THR A 807 22.99 -13.51 -56.76
N LEU A 808 23.60 -12.57 -57.42
CA LEU A 808 24.46 -11.54 -56.86
C LEU A 808 23.56 -10.47 -56.21
N GLN A 809 23.84 -10.10 -54.97
CA GLN A 809 23.12 -9.05 -54.23
C GLN A 809 23.81 -7.70 -54.34
N THR A 810 25.12 -7.66 -54.04
CA THR A 810 25.90 -6.44 -54.08
C THR A 810 27.32 -6.68 -54.63
N VAL A 811 27.84 -5.70 -55.37
CA VAL A 811 29.21 -5.59 -55.78
C VAL A 811 29.79 -4.29 -55.28
N GLN A 812 30.83 -4.34 -54.45
CA GLN A 812 31.46 -3.21 -53.81
C GLN A 812 32.95 -3.13 -54.25
N LEU A 813 33.39 -1.92 -54.62
CA LEU A 813 34.77 -1.65 -55.01
C LEU A 813 35.47 -0.88 -53.91
N TYR A 814 36.69 -1.34 -53.55
CA TYR A 814 37.53 -0.73 -52.53
C TYR A 814 38.92 -0.39 -53.09
N ASP A 815 39.51 0.69 -52.59
CA ASP A 815 40.95 0.95 -52.90
C ASP A 815 41.90 0.10 -52.04
N VAL A 816 43.20 0.27 -52.21
CA VAL A 816 44.23 -0.47 -51.47
C VAL A 816 44.27 -0.17 -49.98
N GLN A 817 43.61 0.90 -49.53
CA GLN A 817 43.49 1.32 -48.13
C GLN A 817 42.16 0.81 -47.47
N GLY A 818 41.37 0.02 -48.23
CA GLY A 818 40.09 -0.49 -47.75
C GLY A 818 38.94 0.50 -47.80
N ARG A 819 39.09 1.71 -48.39
CA ARG A 819 38.01 2.68 -48.53
C ARG A 819 37.04 2.25 -49.63
N LEU A 820 35.73 2.24 -49.30
CA LEU A 820 34.68 1.94 -50.27
C LEU A 820 34.59 3.07 -51.32
N LEU A 821 34.78 2.73 -52.59
CA LEU A 821 34.71 3.67 -53.72
C LEU A 821 33.37 3.64 -54.43
N GLN A 822 32.76 2.46 -54.57
CA GLN A 822 31.52 2.26 -55.30
C GLN A 822 30.75 1.07 -54.77
N THR A 823 29.41 1.18 -54.68
CA THR A 823 28.50 0.06 -54.45
C THR A 823 27.49 -0.03 -55.59
N GLN A 824 27.31 -1.23 -56.10
CA GLN A 824 26.29 -1.54 -57.12
C GLN A 824 25.42 -2.68 -56.63
N LEU A 825 24.11 -2.49 -56.69
CA LEU A 825 23.13 -3.54 -56.43
C LEU A 825 23.02 -4.41 -57.68
N ALA A 826 23.01 -5.73 -57.47
CA ALA A 826 22.81 -6.71 -58.54
C ALA A 826 21.68 -7.65 -58.12
N ASN A 827 20.75 -7.97 -58.99
CA ASN A 827 19.65 -8.89 -58.74
C ASN A 827 19.62 -10.02 -59.78
N ASP A 828 20.78 -10.38 -60.33
CA ASP A 828 20.98 -11.40 -61.34
C ASP A 828 22.26 -12.16 -61.04
N ASN A 829 22.50 -13.27 -61.66
CA ASN A 829 23.71 -14.07 -61.48
C ASN A 829 24.94 -13.46 -62.21
N GLN A 830 24.76 -12.34 -62.92
CA GLN A 830 25.87 -11.58 -63.53
C GLN A 830 25.59 -10.08 -63.51
N THR A 831 26.68 -9.29 -63.41
CA THR A 831 26.61 -7.82 -63.44
C THR A 831 27.96 -7.27 -64.00
N ILE A 832 27.98 -6.00 -64.41
CA ILE A 832 29.16 -5.32 -64.88
C ILE A 832 29.35 -4.08 -64.01
N ILE A 833 30.54 -3.98 -63.36
CA ILE A 833 30.93 -2.79 -62.63
C ILE A 833 31.83 -1.93 -63.52
N ASP A 834 31.49 -0.66 -63.70
CA ASP A 834 32.27 0.31 -64.45
C ASP A 834 33.27 1.02 -63.54
N ILE A 835 34.55 0.84 -63.80
CA ILE A 835 35.60 1.46 -62.99
C ILE A 835 36.41 2.50 -63.83
N SER A 836 35.88 2.90 -65.02
CA SER A 836 36.53 3.85 -65.92
C SER A 836 36.97 5.16 -65.24
N VAL A 837 36.20 5.62 -64.28
CA VAL A 837 36.43 6.88 -63.54
C VAL A 837 37.55 6.80 -62.49
N HIS A 838 38.04 5.62 -62.18
CA HIS A 838 39.13 5.43 -61.24
C HIS A 838 40.50 5.41 -61.88
N SER A 839 41.54 5.78 -61.17
CA SER A 839 42.94 5.80 -61.68
C SER A 839 43.49 4.38 -61.91
N ASN A 840 44.52 4.24 -62.73
CA ASN A 840 45.23 2.98 -62.90
C ASN A 840 45.82 2.54 -61.54
N GLY A 841 45.66 1.26 -61.18
CA GLY A 841 46.11 0.77 -59.88
C GLY A 841 45.42 -0.54 -59.44
N VAL A 842 45.67 -0.91 -58.20
CA VAL A 842 45.07 -2.11 -57.58
C VAL A 842 43.82 -1.74 -56.76
N TYR A 843 42.78 -2.53 -56.97
CA TYR A 843 41.49 -2.39 -56.25
C TYR A 843 41.07 -3.74 -55.70
N PHE A 844 40.21 -3.73 -54.69
CA PHE A 844 39.58 -4.93 -54.21
C PHE A 844 38.05 -4.84 -54.49
N ILE A 845 37.51 -5.95 -54.94
CA ILE A 845 36.08 -6.09 -55.19
C ILE A 845 35.49 -7.10 -54.21
N LYS A 846 34.46 -6.71 -53.46
CA LYS A 846 33.70 -7.59 -52.61
C LYS A 846 32.36 -7.84 -53.26
N VAL A 847 32.06 -9.09 -53.51
CA VAL A 847 30.79 -9.53 -54.14
C VAL A 847 30.04 -10.37 -53.14
N THR A 848 28.79 -10.01 -52.87
CA THR A 848 27.85 -10.76 -52.03
C THR A 848 26.84 -11.44 -52.91
N SER A 849 26.64 -12.76 -52.74
CA SER A 849 25.58 -13.54 -53.36
C SER A 849 24.66 -14.17 -52.34
N ASP A 850 23.59 -14.83 -52.77
CA ASP A 850 22.71 -15.59 -51.93
C ASP A 850 23.41 -16.76 -51.19
N LYS A 851 24.58 -17.17 -51.62
CA LYS A 851 25.35 -18.26 -51.01
C LYS A 851 26.49 -17.78 -50.11
N GLY A 852 27.03 -16.59 -50.33
CA GLY A 852 28.17 -16.13 -49.56
C GLY A 852 28.85 -14.92 -50.17
N ILE A 853 30.12 -14.71 -49.78
CA ILE A 853 30.92 -13.55 -50.19
C ILE A 853 32.20 -14.00 -50.90
N LYS A 854 32.59 -13.26 -51.92
CA LYS A 854 33.92 -13.35 -52.50
C LYS A 854 34.62 -12.00 -52.56
N VAL A 855 35.86 -11.97 -52.11
CA VAL A 855 36.73 -10.80 -52.27
C VAL A 855 37.79 -11.16 -53.29
N GLY A 856 37.91 -10.31 -54.30
CA GLY A 856 38.87 -10.46 -55.37
C GLY A 856 39.71 -9.21 -55.54
N LYS A 857 40.96 -9.39 -56.00
CA LYS A 857 41.85 -8.30 -56.38
C LYS A 857 41.65 -7.99 -57.86
N ILE A 858 41.54 -6.73 -58.23
CA ILE A 858 41.46 -6.22 -59.60
C ILE A 858 42.67 -5.33 -59.87
N VAL A 859 43.25 -5.43 -61.08
CA VAL A 859 44.28 -4.54 -61.56
C VAL A 859 43.69 -3.70 -62.69
N LYS A 860 43.63 -2.39 -62.55
CA LYS A 860 43.28 -1.44 -63.62
C LYS A 860 44.50 -0.93 -64.30
N GLU A 861 44.57 -1.08 -65.70
CA GLU A 861 45.67 -0.63 -66.59
C GLU A 861 45.22 0.57 -67.43
#